data_1892f3561c4ebadcecbcccfc461aad63
#
_entry.id   1892f3561c4ebadcecbcccfc461aad63
#
_cell.length_a   1.000
_cell.length_b   1.000
_cell.length_c   1.000
_cell.angle_alpha   90.00
_cell.angle_beta   90.00
_cell.angle_gamma   90.00
#
_symmetry.space_group_name_H-M   'P 1'
#
loop_
_entity.id
_entity.type
_entity.pdbx_description
1 polymer ?
#
loop_
_entity_poly.entity_id
_entity_poly.type
_entity_poly.pdbx_seq_one_letter_code
_entity_poly.pdbx_strand_id
1 'polypeptide(L)'
;MIRLANRIPGLFGAVILAGGCLYAQTVTISPGYVNVPLGGTQQYTATVTGLSPATVTWGVTAGGGTITQAGLYTAPAKLPKTGVLIGATSKANSKISAVVYVNPEGPGPTITAMSPNPLPAGNPTITITASASAPFLKGASAVCNGAGLTTKFVSATSVTVGDWVSASTPSVTCYVSNPGTWRGNSLTVPVAGTSTPPPAAPVVAPAIATVGLGATQQFSASNVTTWSALHGGITSSGLYTAPASMPASGTDTVTAKGPGGSGTATVTLLPKLTVSPAAATVTLGSTQQFSASNATTWSAAAGSITSAGLYTAPTIMTASGTDTVTATGPGGSGSAIVTLQNYPAPAIQSLSPAGLPLGSFTGTITGTGFTATSTATLGGTPLIVTSQTATTLGISGFASSTGSVNLIVSNGSASSAPLVVQVGGASSGVSAAAARRFLEQAAFGPTPSDAANVQALGFQGWLNQQFAMAQVSNYNAEAGTSQGGLATQFLANAVTNPDQLRQKVAFALSQIFVVSITTDIWNGAMIPYEQLLMADAFTNYQQILNDVTLSPAMGQYLDMANNAMGNPATGTIANQNYAREVMQLFTIGTTMLNSDGSDQLGGNNLPIPTYLQPVIADTARVFTGFTYQPTSGPVEWNDYINPAGPMAPFVAEHDAGSKQLVNGYAEAAGLSPQQDVSNALGNIFNHPNVGPFVGKILIQHLVKSNPSPAYIQRVAAAFANNGSGVRGDMRAVITAILLDPEARANDNGGIDQPTDGHLQEPALFIAGMIRAFGGTMSNQNYFGWDLANMSQDIYNPPSVFNYYAPTFVPPGSTVLGPEFQIFTPDAALWRANMVGGLFFSYSNPVLSYGPGTTVDITPYLGLASNPATLVAALDLTLTHGTMPAPMKQAIVTAVTNDTNGNLSRVETGAWLILTSSYYNVWH
;
A
#
# COMPACT_ATOMS: atom_id res chain seq x y z
N MET A 1 18.27 -12.36 -1.32
CA MET A 1 19.65 -12.84 -1.49
C MET A 1 19.78 -14.15 -2.28
N ILE A 2 19.03 -15.21 -1.99
CA ILE A 2 19.16 -16.50 -2.72
C ILE A 2 18.85 -16.37 -4.22
N ARG A 3 17.87 -15.57 -4.62
CA ARG A 3 17.59 -15.31 -6.04
C ARG A 3 18.63 -14.42 -6.73
N LEU A 4 19.28 -13.52 -5.97
CA LEU A 4 20.35 -12.67 -6.51
C LEU A 4 21.63 -13.48 -6.80
N ALA A 5 21.98 -14.42 -5.94
CA ALA A 5 23.13 -15.30 -6.11
C ALA A 5 23.01 -16.17 -7.38
N ASN A 6 21.78 -16.57 -7.74
CA ASN A 6 21.53 -17.32 -8.98
C ASN A 6 21.40 -16.44 -10.24
N ARG A 7 21.25 -15.12 -10.08
CA ARG A 7 21.07 -14.21 -11.22
C ARG A 7 22.34 -13.50 -11.70
N ILE A 8 23.37 -13.37 -10.86
CA ILE A 8 24.61 -12.66 -11.20
C ILE A 8 25.83 -13.45 -10.69
N PRO A 9 26.33 -14.44 -11.46
CA PRO A 9 27.57 -15.13 -11.13
C PRO A 9 28.74 -14.15 -11.25
N GLY A 10 29.41 -13.85 -10.16
CA GLY A 10 30.59 -12.98 -10.15
C GLY A 10 30.54 -11.74 -9.25
N LEU A 11 29.37 -11.38 -8.67
CA LEU A 11 29.27 -10.19 -7.80
C LEU A 11 29.72 -10.45 -6.35
N PHE A 12 29.79 -11.72 -5.94
CA PHE A 12 30.19 -12.10 -4.57
C PHE A 12 31.66 -11.88 -4.24
N GLY A 13 32.50 -11.58 -5.23
CA GLY A 13 33.94 -11.37 -5.03
C GLY A 13 34.39 -9.94 -4.69
N ALA A 14 33.54 -8.95 -4.89
CA ALA A 14 33.95 -7.53 -4.80
C ALA A 14 33.40 -6.76 -3.58
N VAL A 15 32.47 -7.32 -2.81
CA VAL A 15 31.86 -6.67 -1.61
C VAL A 15 32.41 -7.22 -0.29
N ILE A 16 33.25 -8.25 -0.33
CA ILE A 16 33.80 -8.89 0.87
C ILE A 16 35.30 -8.55 1.04
N LEU A 17 35.62 -7.27 1.17
CA LEU A 17 36.96 -6.88 1.60
C LEU A 17 36.96 -5.54 2.34
N ALA A 18 36.33 -5.55 3.53
CA ALA A 18 36.76 -4.70 4.68
C ALA A 18 35.82 -5.00 5.88
N GLY A 19 36.16 -5.98 6.64
CA GLY A 19 35.54 -6.29 7.94
C GLY A 19 35.34 -7.79 8.12
N GLY A 20 36.00 -8.37 9.13
CA GLY A 20 36.00 -9.82 9.39
C GLY A 20 34.59 -10.42 9.38
N CYS A 21 34.41 -11.51 8.67
CA CYS A 21 33.23 -12.34 8.66
C CYS A 21 32.83 -12.79 10.07
N LEU A 22 31.91 -12.04 10.69
CA LEU A 22 31.01 -12.64 11.68
C LEU A 22 29.88 -13.29 10.88
N TYR A 23 29.92 -14.61 10.71
CA TYR A 23 28.79 -15.38 10.23
C TYR A 23 27.57 -15.03 11.11
N ALA A 24 26.47 -14.55 10.48
CA ALA A 24 25.22 -14.32 11.20
C ALA A 24 24.84 -15.65 11.89
N GLN A 25 24.79 -15.62 13.22
CA GLN A 25 24.43 -16.79 14.03
C GLN A 25 22.92 -16.87 14.07
N THR A 26 22.35 -17.84 13.37
CA THR A 26 20.88 -17.98 13.31
C THR A 26 20.42 -19.41 13.56
N VAL A 27 19.21 -19.53 14.09
CA VAL A 27 18.42 -20.77 14.11
C VAL A 27 17.15 -20.52 13.32
N THR A 28 16.77 -21.43 12.43
CA THR A 28 15.49 -21.40 11.71
C THR A 28 14.76 -22.71 11.88
N ILE A 29 13.42 -22.71 11.92
CA ILE A 29 12.58 -23.90 12.08
C ILE A 29 11.73 -24.08 10.82
N SER A 30 11.64 -25.32 10.33
CA SER A 30 10.79 -25.73 9.22
C SER A 30 10.05 -27.03 9.57
N PRO A 31 8.77 -27.17 9.17
CA PRO A 31 7.92 -26.17 8.55
C PRO A 31 7.58 -25.01 9.50
N GLY A 32 7.11 -23.87 8.96
CA GLY A 32 6.62 -22.74 9.73
C GLY A 32 5.30 -23.04 10.45
N TYR A 33 4.24 -22.25 10.17
CA TYR A 33 2.90 -22.50 10.72
C TYR A 33 2.31 -23.84 10.21
N VAL A 34 1.81 -24.70 11.11
CA VAL A 34 1.19 -26.00 10.77
C VAL A 34 0.01 -26.29 11.70
N ASN A 35 -1.05 -26.85 11.13
CA ASN A 35 -2.16 -27.45 11.87
C ASN A 35 -1.85 -28.92 12.18
N VAL A 36 -1.97 -29.34 13.44
CA VAL A 36 -1.67 -30.69 13.88
C VAL A 36 -2.88 -31.25 14.64
N PRO A 37 -3.43 -32.43 14.26
CA PRO A 37 -4.54 -33.02 15.00
C PRO A 37 -4.18 -33.28 16.46
N LEU A 38 -5.14 -33.16 17.37
CA LEU A 38 -4.94 -33.50 18.79
C LEU A 38 -4.38 -34.92 18.93
N GLY A 39 -3.31 -35.09 19.68
CA GLY A 39 -2.55 -36.32 19.80
C GLY A 39 -1.75 -36.73 18.55
N GLY A 40 -1.88 -36.00 17.45
CA GLY A 40 -1.10 -36.19 16.22
C GLY A 40 0.33 -35.67 16.35
N THR A 41 1.16 -36.07 15.38
CA THR A 41 2.59 -35.71 15.38
C THR A 41 2.96 -34.87 14.16
N GLN A 42 3.94 -33.98 14.32
CA GLN A 42 4.54 -33.20 13.25
C GLN A 42 6.08 -33.18 13.43
N GLN A 43 6.80 -33.56 12.38
CA GLN A 43 8.26 -33.45 12.37
C GLN A 43 8.68 -32.00 12.05
N TYR A 44 9.54 -31.45 12.91
CA TYR A 44 10.21 -30.18 12.69
C TYR A 44 11.71 -30.38 12.52
N THR A 45 12.32 -29.55 11.71
CA THR A 45 13.78 -29.49 11.54
C THR A 45 14.27 -28.10 11.89
N ALA A 46 15.43 -28.00 12.52
CA ALA A 46 16.09 -26.75 12.81
C ALA A 46 17.42 -26.67 12.05
N THR A 47 17.64 -25.55 11.36
CA THR A 47 18.90 -25.25 10.71
C THR A 47 19.64 -24.20 11.51
N VAL A 48 20.89 -24.50 11.91
CA VAL A 48 21.76 -23.58 12.66
C VAL A 48 22.88 -23.13 11.72
N THR A 49 23.05 -21.83 11.59
CA THR A 49 24.06 -21.21 10.73
C THR A 49 25.05 -20.41 11.59
N GLY A 50 26.32 -20.45 11.25
CA GLY A 50 27.34 -19.63 11.91
C GLY A 50 27.74 -20.09 13.33
N LEU A 51 27.31 -21.28 13.77
CA LEU A 51 27.59 -21.84 15.11
C LEU A 51 28.04 -23.28 15.01
N SER A 52 28.96 -23.67 15.90
CA SER A 52 29.43 -25.08 16.04
C SER A 52 29.45 -25.47 17.52
N PRO A 53 28.78 -26.57 17.90
CA PRO A 53 28.09 -27.55 17.05
C PRO A 53 26.78 -26.96 16.52
N ALA A 54 26.42 -27.27 15.24
CA ALA A 54 25.19 -26.86 14.58
C ALA A 54 23.98 -27.70 15.04
N THR A 55 23.76 -27.77 16.37
CA THR A 55 22.68 -28.56 16.99
C THR A 55 21.85 -27.69 17.91
N VAL A 56 20.59 -28.08 18.10
CA VAL A 56 19.62 -27.34 18.93
C VAL A 56 19.12 -28.18 20.10
N THR A 57 18.56 -27.48 21.08
CA THR A 57 17.70 -28.07 22.11
C THR A 57 16.25 -27.65 21.75
N TRP A 58 15.38 -28.62 21.58
CA TRP A 58 13.97 -28.42 21.33
C TRP A 58 13.16 -28.30 22.63
N GLY A 59 12.17 -27.44 22.63
CA GLY A 59 11.22 -27.32 23.72
C GLY A 59 9.87 -26.77 23.28
N VAL A 60 8.79 -27.11 23.99
CA VAL A 60 7.49 -26.44 23.85
C VAL A 60 7.50 -25.27 24.82
N THR A 61 7.44 -24.06 24.28
CA THR A 61 7.59 -22.84 25.08
C THR A 61 6.25 -22.29 25.56
N ALA A 62 5.13 -22.69 24.92
CA ALA A 62 3.77 -22.36 25.34
C ALA A 62 2.76 -23.38 24.80
N GLY A 63 1.58 -23.46 25.41
CA GLY A 63 0.36 -24.12 24.90
C GLY A 63 0.23 -25.62 25.09
N GLY A 64 1.31 -26.36 25.29
CA GLY A 64 1.26 -27.81 25.61
C GLY A 64 1.63 -28.75 24.46
N GLY A 65 1.59 -30.05 24.68
CA GLY A 65 2.20 -31.07 23.84
C GLY A 65 3.62 -31.38 24.27
N THR A 66 4.33 -32.18 23.49
CA THR A 66 5.72 -32.54 23.75
C THR A 66 6.53 -32.55 22.46
N ILE A 67 7.80 -32.21 22.52
CA ILE A 67 8.71 -32.31 21.39
C ILE A 67 9.96 -33.08 21.78
N THR A 68 10.37 -34.04 20.95
CA THR A 68 11.59 -34.76 21.16
C THR A 68 12.83 -33.96 20.77
N GLN A 69 14.01 -34.37 21.23
CA GLN A 69 15.25 -33.74 20.80
C GLN A 69 15.60 -34.01 19.32
N ALA A 70 14.89 -34.90 18.67
CA ALA A 70 14.91 -35.08 17.20
C ALA A 70 13.94 -34.20 16.45
N GLY A 71 13.20 -33.32 17.15
CA GLY A 71 12.24 -32.38 16.54
C GLY A 71 10.85 -32.96 16.22
N LEU A 72 10.51 -34.17 16.69
CA LEU A 72 9.17 -34.70 16.52
C LEU A 72 8.27 -34.13 17.62
N TYR A 73 7.33 -33.28 17.23
CA TYR A 73 6.30 -32.73 18.11
C TYR A 73 5.09 -33.64 18.15
N THR A 74 4.49 -33.80 19.33
CA THR A 74 3.20 -34.47 19.56
C THR A 74 2.24 -33.49 20.18
N ALA A 75 1.13 -33.23 19.51
CA ALA A 75 0.10 -32.31 19.99
C ALA A 75 -0.59 -32.81 21.26
N PRO A 76 -1.08 -31.93 22.15
CA PRO A 76 -1.75 -32.34 23.36
C PRO A 76 -3.05 -33.10 23.03
N ALA A 77 -3.46 -34.02 23.91
CA ALA A 77 -4.69 -34.80 23.76
C ALA A 77 -5.98 -33.98 23.94
N LYS A 78 -5.87 -32.73 24.44
CA LYS A 78 -6.98 -31.77 24.63
C LYS A 78 -6.55 -30.41 24.09
N LEU A 79 -7.49 -29.63 23.53
CA LEU A 79 -7.23 -28.27 23.06
C LEU A 79 -6.66 -27.41 24.19
N PRO A 80 -5.48 -26.84 24.02
CA PRO A 80 -4.88 -25.92 24.99
C PRO A 80 -5.64 -24.58 25.00
N LYS A 81 -5.55 -23.88 26.14
CA LYS A 81 -6.20 -22.54 26.29
C LYS A 81 -5.47 -21.44 25.52
N THR A 82 -4.23 -21.67 25.15
CA THR A 82 -3.36 -20.75 24.40
C THR A 82 -2.77 -21.48 23.20
N GLY A 83 -2.39 -20.74 22.16
CA GLY A 83 -1.67 -21.31 21.01
C GLY A 83 -0.38 -22.02 21.46
N VAL A 84 0.04 -23.02 20.70
CA VAL A 84 1.28 -23.76 20.99
C VAL A 84 2.45 -23.10 20.29
N LEU A 85 3.53 -22.87 21.03
CA LEU A 85 4.80 -22.40 20.51
C LEU A 85 5.88 -23.45 20.73
N ILE A 86 6.56 -23.85 19.66
CA ILE A 86 7.71 -24.73 19.69
C ILE A 86 8.97 -23.90 19.47
N GLY A 87 9.95 -24.06 20.33
CA GLY A 87 11.22 -23.37 20.25
C GLY A 87 12.39 -24.32 19.97
N ALA A 88 13.36 -23.84 19.20
CA ALA A 88 14.66 -24.48 19.01
C ALA A 88 15.75 -23.49 19.40
N THR A 89 16.56 -23.85 20.41
CA THR A 89 17.64 -23.02 20.94
C THR A 89 18.98 -23.66 20.60
N SER A 90 19.92 -22.88 20.07
CA SER A 90 21.26 -23.40 19.74
C SER A 90 21.99 -23.89 20.98
N LYS A 91 22.59 -25.06 20.89
CA LYS A 91 23.46 -25.61 21.96
C LYS A 91 24.81 -24.89 22.06
N ALA A 92 25.24 -24.27 20.96
CA ALA A 92 26.48 -23.52 20.93
C ALA A 92 26.36 -22.11 21.53
N ASN A 93 25.13 -21.52 21.45
CA ASN A 93 24.84 -20.20 22.01
C ASN A 93 23.35 -20.13 22.41
N SER A 94 23.08 -20.20 23.69
CA SER A 94 21.72 -20.24 24.25
C SER A 94 20.94 -18.94 24.09
N LYS A 95 21.56 -17.86 23.62
CA LYS A 95 20.89 -16.59 23.26
C LYS A 95 20.32 -16.61 21.84
N ILE A 96 20.66 -17.60 21.02
CA ILE A 96 20.20 -17.74 19.64
C ILE A 96 19.14 -18.84 19.58
N SER A 97 17.89 -18.47 19.32
CA SER A 97 16.76 -19.38 19.23
C SER A 97 15.77 -18.94 18.16
N ALA A 98 14.92 -19.86 17.73
CA ALA A 98 13.77 -19.60 16.89
C ALA A 98 12.52 -20.22 17.51
N VAL A 99 11.35 -19.70 17.18
CA VAL A 99 10.05 -20.24 17.58
C VAL A 99 9.10 -20.36 16.39
N VAL A 100 8.20 -21.35 16.43
CA VAL A 100 7.16 -21.55 15.42
C VAL A 100 5.82 -21.78 16.10
N TYR A 101 4.77 -21.24 15.51
CA TYR A 101 3.40 -21.41 15.99
C TYR A 101 2.80 -22.70 15.44
N VAL A 102 2.13 -23.49 16.30
CA VAL A 102 1.41 -24.71 15.96
C VAL A 102 -0.04 -24.58 16.41
N ASN A 103 -0.97 -24.90 15.53
CA ASN A 103 -2.38 -24.92 15.85
C ASN A 103 -2.88 -26.37 16.05
N PRO A 104 -3.08 -26.85 17.29
CA PRO A 104 -3.66 -28.16 17.54
C PRO A 104 -5.14 -28.16 17.20
N GLU A 105 -5.58 -29.15 16.42
CA GLU A 105 -6.97 -29.28 15.97
C GLU A 105 -7.58 -30.61 16.39
N GLY A 106 -8.80 -30.55 16.93
CA GLY A 106 -9.56 -31.75 17.28
C GLY A 106 -10.28 -32.35 16.07
N PRO A 107 -10.60 -33.66 16.10
CA PRO A 107 -11.45 -34.27 15.09
C PRO A 107 -12.82 -33.61 15.05
N GLY A 108 -13.40 -33.49 13.85
CA GLY A 108 -14.78 -33.02 13.67
C GLY A 108 -15.79 -33.96 14.30
N PRO A 109 -17.03 -33.53 14.60
CA PRO A 109 -18.06 -34.38 15.15
C PRO A 109 -18.52 -35.44 14.14
N THR A 110 -18.92 -36.61 14.59
CA THR A 110 -19.46 -37.64 13.73
C THR A 110 -20.99 -37.71 13.80
N ILE A 111 -21.65 -37.25 12.71
CA ILE A 111 -23.10 -37.31 12.60
C ILE A 111 -23.55 -38.73 12.36
N THR A 112 -24.54 -39.22 13.13
CA THR A 112 -25.09 -40.57 13.05
C THR A 112 -26.53 -40.60 12.58
N ALA A 113 -27.32 -39.55 12.80
CA ALA A 113 -28.71 -39.50 12.35
C ALA A 113 -29.17 -38.03 12.11
N MET A 114 -30.20 -37.92 11.26
CA MET A 114 -30.99 -36.71 11.08
C MET A 114 -32.48 -37.09 11.17
N SER A 115 -33.28 -36.35 11.91
CA SER A 115 -34.70 -36.61 12.14
C SER A 115 -35.51 -35.32 11.93
N PRO A 116 -36.74 -35.44 11.33
CA PRO A 116 -37.37 -36.62 10.79
C PRO A 116 -36.66 -37.22 9.57
N ASN A 117 -36.89 -38.55 9.32
CA ASN A 117 -36.34 -39.22 8.14
C ASN A 117 -37.40 -40.16 7.60
N PRO A 118 -38.03 -39.93 6.41
CA PRO A 118 -37.74 -38.82 5.48
C PRO A 118 -38.16 -37.43 6.03
N LEU A 119 -37.50 -36.38 5.52
CA LEU A 119 -37.86 -35.02 5.88
C LEU A 119 -39.16 -34.57 5.20
N PRO A 120 -40.14 -33.95 5.88
CA PRO A 120 -41.27 -33.32 5.23
C PRO A 120 -40.85 -32.06 4.47
N ALA A 121 -41.53 -31.79 3.35
CA ALA A 121 -41.39 -30.51 2.66
C ALA A 121 -41.92 -29.35 3.53
N GLY A 122 -41.42 -28.14 3.35
CA GLY A 122 -41.77 -26.95 4.10
C GLY A 122 -40.63 -26.46 4.98
N ASN A 123 -40.93 -26.07 6.22
CA ASN A 123 -39.94 -25.53 7.16
C ASN A 123 -39.75 -26.45 8.38
N PRO A 124 -39.22 -27.67 8.21
CA PRO A 124 -39.02 -28.59 9.31
C PRO A 124 -37.91 -28.14 10.26
N THR A 125 -38.10 -28.47 11.53
CA THR A 125 -36.95 -28.47 12.47
C THR A 125 -36.22 -29.80 12.33
N ILE A 126 -34.96 -29.74 11.90
CA ILE A 126 -34.12 -30.91 11.71
C ILE A 126 -33.27 -31.11 12.97
N THR A 127 -33.41 -32.27 13.59
CA THR A 127 -32.54 -32.69 14.68
C THR A 127 -31.37 -33.49 14.11
N ILE A 128 -30.15 -33.07 14.34
CA ILE A 128 -28.94 -33.78 13.93
C ILE A 128 -28.32 -34.43 15.16
N THR A 129 -28.07 -35.72 15.09
CA THR A 129 -27.50 -36.50 16.19
C THR A 129 -26.05 -36.88 15.89
N ALA A 130 -25.18 -36.75 16.91
CA ALA A 130 -23.77 -37.18 16.82
C ALA A 130 -23.51 -38.44 17.64
N SER A 131 -22.42 -39.10 17.27
CA SER A 131 -21.84 -40.20 18.07
C SER A 131 -21.34 -39.68 19.43
N ALA A 132 -21.54 -40.43 20.49
CA ALA A 132 -21.01 -40.12 21.81
C ALA A 132 -19.47 -40.13 21.86
N SER A 133 -18.82 -40.84 20.94
CA SER A 133 -17.35 -40.88 20.80
C SER A 133 -16.77 -39.67 20.03
N ALA A 134 -17.60 -38.95 19.26
CA ALA A 134 -17.24 -37.73 18.53
C ALA A 134 -18.39 -36.71 18.61
N PRO A 135 -18.63 -36.11 19.77
CA PRO A 135 -19.84 -35.35 20.09
C PRO A 135 -19.79 -33.90 19.57
N PHE A 136 -20.94 -33.23 19.61
CA PHE A 136 -21.03 -31.78 19.42
C PHE A 136 -20.50 -31.00 20.64
N LEU A 137 -19.88 -29.87 20.40
CA LEU A 137 -19.50 -28.91 21.43
C LEU A 137 -20.41 -27.69 21.39
N LYS A 138 -20.54 -26.97 22.51
CA LYS A 138 -21.29 -25.71 22.58
C LYS A 138 -20.66 -24.69 21.61
N GLY A 139 -21.47 -24.19 20.69
CA GLY A 139 -21.01 -23.35 19.58
C GLY A 139 -20.77 -24.10 18.26
N ALA A 140 -21.14 -25.38 18.17
CA ALA A 140 -21.17 -26.15 16.91
C ALA A 140 -22.11 -25.49 15.91
N SER A 141 -21.70 -25.47 14.63
CA SER A 141 -22.45 -24.91 13.50
C SER A 141 -22.75 -25.96 12.44
N ALA A 142 -23.97 -25.98 11.91
CA ALA A 142 -24.39 -26.87 10.87
C ALA A 142 -24.54 -26.17 9.52
N VAL A 143 -24.21 -26.88 8.46
CA VAL A 143 -24.40 -26.48 7.07
C VAL A 143 -25.19 -27.56 6.36
N CYS A 144 -26.32 -27.19 5.76
CA CYS A 144 -27.17 -28.11 4.99
C CYS A 144 -27.29 -27.61 3.55
N ASN A 145 -27.10 -28.51 2.58
CA ASN A 145 -27.07 -28.19 1.14
C ASN A 145 -26.18 -26.95 0.78
N GLY A 146 -25.08 -26.77 1.52
CA GLY A 146 -24.14 -25.66 1.31
C GLY A 146 -24.49 -24.35 2.01
N ALA A 147 -25.64 -24.22 2.66
CA ALA A 147 -26.06 -23.07 3.44
C ALA A 147 -25.76 -23.24 4.93
N GLY A 148 -25.11 -22.26 5.56
CA GLY A 148 -24.93 -22.23 7.01
C GLY A 148 -26.22 -21.87 7.73
N LEU A 149 -26.68 -22.75 8.64
CA LEU A 149 -27.95 -22.60 9.32
C LEU A 149 -27.77 -22.18 10.78
N THR A 150 -28.70 -21.40 11.30
CA THR A 150 -28.75 -21.08 12.73
C THR A 150 -28.90 -22.38 13.53
N THR A 151 -27.81 -22.77 14.23
CA THR A 151 -27.74 -24.05 14.93
C THR A 151 -27.97 -23.83 16.42
N LYS A 152 -28.96 -24.52 16.99
CA LYS A 152 -29.22 -24.56 18.43
C LYS A 152 -28.60 -25.81 19.03
N PHE A 153 -27.62 -25.63 19.89
CA PHE A 153 -27.01 -26.71 20.67
C PHE A 153 -27.99 -27.20 21.73
N VAL A 154 -28.35 -28.48 21.67
CA VAL A 154 -29.29 -29.11 22.63
C VAL A 154 -28.51 -29.93 23.66
N SER A 155 -27.59 -30.78 23.20
CA SER A 155 -26.72 -31.60 24.05
C SER A 155 -25.43 -31.96 23.31
N ALA A 156 -24.54 -32.67 23.99
CA ALA A 156 -23.31 -33.18 23.38
C ALA A 156 -23.57 -34.16 22.21
N THR A 157 -24.75 -34.72 22.13
CA THR A 157 -25.13 -35.65 21.02
C THR A 157 -26.27 -35.14 20.16
N SER A 158 -26.74 -33.89 20.35
CA SER A 158 -27.86 -33.35 19.59
C SER A 158 -27.76 -31.84 19.36
N VAL A 159 -27.95 -31.43 18.10
CA VAL A 159 -28.19 -30.01 17.69
C VAL A 159 -29.49 -29.98 16.86
N THR A 160 -30.16 -28.82 16.84
CA THR A 160 -31.32 -28.57 15.98
C THR A 160 -31.08 -27.41 15.05
N VAL A 161 -31.58 -27.50 13.84
CA VAL A 161 -31.58 -26.45 12.81
C VAL A 161 -32.95 -26.36 12.13
N GLY A 162 -33.32 -25.16 11.67
CA GLY A 162 -34.46 -24.96 10.79
C GLY A 162 -33.98 -24.74 9.37
N ASP A 163 -34.62 -25.38 8.41
CA ASP A 163 -34.32 -25.23 6.99
C ASP A 163 -35.59 -25.25 6.15
N TRP A 164 -35.57 -24.52 5.02
CA TRP A 164 -36.64 -24.61 4.04
C TRP A 164 -36.37 -25.74 3.05
N VAL A 165 -37.17 -26.78 3.12
CA VAL A 165 -37.09 -27.96 2.25
C VAL A 165 -38.17 -27.89 1.17
N SER A 166 -37.76 -27.68 -0.09
CA SER A 166 -38.68 -27.66 -1.23
C SER A 166 -39.25 -29.04 -1.49
N ALA A 167 -40.53 -29.16 -1.85
CA ALA A 167 -41.14 -30.39 -2.27
C ALA A 167 -40.51 -31.06 -3.51
N SER A 168 -39.73 -30.30 -4.27
CA SER A 168 -38.93 -30.77 -5.40
C SER A 168 -37.52 -31.23 -5.01
N THR A 169 -37.09 -31.03 -3.77
CA THR A 169 -35.75 -31.43 -3.29
C THR A 169 -35.77 -32.92 -2.98
N PRO A 170 -34.97 -33.78 -3.68
CA PRO A 170 -35.00 -35.23 -3.49
C PRO A 170 -34.39 -35.64 -2.15
N SER A 171 -33.41 -34.87 -1.64
CA SER A 171 -32.73 -35.17 -0.38
C SER A 171 -32.04 -33.92 0.19
N VAL A 172 -31.79 -33.94 1.50
CA VAL A 172 -31.01 -32.90 2.20
C VAL A 172 -29.74 -33.51 2.78
N THR A 173 -28.62 -32.91 2.52
CA THR A 173 -27.30 -33.30 3.02
C THR A 173 -26.75 -32.26 4.01
N CYS A 174 -26.50 -32.69 5.25
CA CYS A 174 -25.94 -31.79 6.28
C CYS A 174 -24.59 -32.30 6.82
N TYR A 175 -23.77 -31.38 7.29
CA TYR A 175 -22.60 -31.63 8.15
C TYR A 175 -22.56 -30.61 9.30
N VAL A 176 -21.82 -30.93 10.36
CA VAL A 176 -21.65 -30.05 11.51
C VAL A 176 -20.15 -29.91 11.81
N SER A 177 -19.73 -28.69 12.19
CA SER A 177 -18.37 -28.40 12.66
C SER A 177 -18.41 -27.89 14.11
N ASN A 178 -17.54 -28.39 14.95
CA ASN A 178 -17.32 -27.86 16.31
C ASN A 178 -16.35 -26.64 16.25
N PRO A 179 -16.43 -25.68 17.20
CA PRO A 179 -15.46 -24.60 17.27
C PRO A 179 -14.01 -25.11 17.37
N GLY A 180 -13.13 -24.65 16.47
CA GLY A 180 -11.72 -25.04 16.45
C GLY A 180 -11.46 -26.47 15.97
N THR A 181 -12.39 -27.11 15.24
CA THR A 181 -12.25 -28.45 14.70
C THR A 181 -12.55 -28.51 13.20
N TRP A 182 -12.15 -29.61 12.57
CA TRP A 182 -12.49 -29.87 11.19
C TRP A 182 -13.99 -30.18 11.03
N ARG A 183 -14.44 -30.04 9.80
CA ARG A 183 -15.79 -30.46 9.38
C ARG A 183 -16.03 -31.94 9.71
N GLY A 184 -17.19 -32.26 10.33
CA GLY A 184 -17.66 -33.63 10.52
C GLY A 184 -18.02 -34.30 9.20
N ASN A 185 -18.35 -35.60 9.27
CA ASN A 185 -18.92 -36.35 8.13
C ASN A 185 -20.25 -35.72 7.68
N SER A 186 -20.65 -35.98 6.43
CA SER A 186 -21.96 -35.57 5.89
C SER A 186 -22.96 -36.73 6.03
N LEU A 187 -24.23 -36.40 6.28
CA LEU A 187 -25.33 -37.33 6.24
C LEU A 187 -26.44 -36.78 5.33
N THR A 188 -27.03 -37.68 4.51
CA THR A 188 -28.09 -37.33 3.55
C THR A 188 -29.35 -38.09 3.90
N VAL A 189 -30.49 -37.40 3.93
CA VAL A 189 -31.81 -38.01 4.15
C VAL A 189 -32.76 -37.61 3.01
N PRO A 190 -33.67 -38.55 2.55
CA PRO A 190 -34.64 -38.29 1.49
C PRO A 190 -35.78 -37.39 1.97
N VAL A 191 -36.44 -36.73 1.01
CA VAL A 191 -37.71 -35.98 1.24
C VAL A 191 -38.90 -36.86 0.83
N ALA A 192 -39.96 -36.87 1.61
CA ALA A 192 -41.10 -37.81 1.49
C ALA A 192 -42.04 -37.54 0.27
N GLY A 193 -42.33 -38.56 -0.52
CA GLY A 193 -43.46 -38.65 -1.46
C GLY A 193 -43.15 -39.16 -2.87
N THR A 194 -43.49 -40.39 -3.28
CA THR A 194 -44.52 -40.76 -4.28
C THR A 194 -44.48 -42.25 -4.63
N SER A 195 -45.64 -42.83 -4.96
CA SER A 195 -45.95 -44.23 -5.25
C SER A 195 -46.05 -44.54 -6.76
N THR A 196 -45.85 -45.78 -7.15
CA THR A 196 -45.86 -46.28 -8.54
C THR A 196 -47.24 -46.92 -8.95
N PRO A 197 -47.62 -46.90 -10.27
CA PRO A 197 -48.81 -47.61 -10.81
C PRO A 197 -48.50 -48.64 -11.92
N PRO A 198 -49.52 -49.38 -12.47
CA PRO A 198 -49.39 -50.59 -13.23
C PRO A 198 -49.15 -50.43 -14.76
N PRO A 199 -49.03 -51.55 -15.56
CA PRO A 199 -48.31 -51.51 -16.84
C PRO A 199 -49.04 -50.78 -17.98
N ALA A 200 -48.27 -50.04 -18.77
CA ALA A 200 -48.71 -48.97 -19.62
C ALA A 200 -48.59 -49.26 -21.12
N ALA A 201 -49.45 -48.57 -21.90
CA ALA A 201 -49.30 -48.34 -23.34
C ALA A 201 -47.90 -47.91 -23.74
N PRO A 202 -47.47 -48.11 -24.99
CA PRO A 202 -46.14 -47.64 -25.46
C PRO A 202 -45.89 -46.22 -25.03
N VAL A 203 -44.81 -45.97 -24.33
CA VAL A 203 -44.35 -44.63 -23.97
C VAL A 203 -43.28 -44.25 -24.96
N VAL A 204 -43.54 -43.19 -25.76
CA VAL A 204 -42.58 -42.69 -26.72
C VAL A 204 -41.49 -41.85 -26.01
N ALA A 205 -40.24 -42.19 -26.24
CA ALA A 205 -39.09 -41.47 -25.70
C ALA A 205 -38.22 -40.91 -26.85
N PRO A 206 -37.84 -39.67 -26.74
CA PRO A 206 -38.30 -38.67 -25.79
C PRO A 206 -39.80 -38.31 -25.99
N ALA A 207 -40.53 -38.04 -24.91
CA ALA A 207 -41.94 -37.63 -24.96
C ALA A 207 -42.14 -36.25 -25.57
N ILE A 208 -41.14 -35.43 -25.53
CA ILE A 208 -41.05 -34.08 -26.13
C ILE A 208 -39.69 -33.97 -26.84
N ALA A 209 -39.67 -33.49 -28.06
CA ALA A 209 -38.45 -33.21 -28.79
C ALA A 209 -38.57 -31.82 -29.43
N THR A 210 -37.43 -31.19 -29.63
CA THR A 210 -37.34 -29.92 -30.37
C THR A 210 -36.47 -30.14 -31.57
N VAL A 211 -36.98 -29.95 -32.79
CA VAL A 211 -36.32 -30.33 -34.04
C VAL A 211 -36.41 -29.16 -35.04
N GLY A 212 -35.29 -28.80 -35.63
CA GLY A 212 -35.27 -27.81 -36.74
C GLY A 212 -35.97 -28.38 -37.98
N LEU A 213 -36.60 -27.47 -38.77
CA LEU A 213 -37.18 -27.85 -40.08
C LEU A 213 -36.18 -28.59 -40.95
N GLY A 214 -36.60 -29.77 -41.43
CA GLY A 214 -35.79 -30.68 -42.26
C GLY A 214 -34.75 -31.50 -41.48
N ALA A 215 -34.54 -31.30 -40.19
CA ALA A 215 -33.69 -32.10 -39.35
C ALA A 215 -34.34 -33.39 -38.86
N THR A 216 -33.53 -34.33 -38.37
CA THR A 216 -34.01 -35.63 -37.91
C THR A 216 -33.87 -35.80 -36.41
N GLN A 217 -34.80 -36.61 -35.81
CA GLN A 217 -34.80 -36.96 -34.40
C GLN A 217 -35.15 -38.44 -34.26
N GLN A 218 -34.36 -39.20 -33.52
CA GLN A 218 -34.67 -40.60 -33.22
C GLN A 218 -35.66 -40.68 -32.04
N PHE A 219 -36.78 -41.38 -32.25
CA PHE A 219 -37.69 -41.76 -31.19
C PHE A 219 -37.62 -43.28 -30.96
N SER A 220 -37.86 -43.68 -29.74
CA SER A 220 -37.94 -45.09 -29.32
C SER A 220 -39.18 -45.31 -28.46
N ALA A 221 -39.75 -46.48 -28.54
CA ALA A 221 -40.78 -46.93 -27.61
C ALA A 221 -40.78 -48.50 -27.57
N SER A 222 -41.14 -49.04 -26.42
CA SER A 222 -41.27 -50.50 -26.26
C SER A 222 -42.64 -50.98 -26.77
N ASN A 223 -42.70 -52.20 -27.38
CA ASN A 223 -43.90 -52.81 -27.88
C ASN A 223 -44.65 -52.05 -28.98
N VAL A 224 -43.91 -51.38 -29.87
CA VAL A 224 -44.46 -50.63 -31.01
C VAL A 224 -44.68 -51.58 -32.19
N THR A 225 -45.84 -51.44 -32.83
CA THR A 225 -46.16 -52.10 -34.09
C THR A 225 -46.11 -51.17 -35.28
N THR A 226 -46.42 -49.84 -35.08
CA THR A 226 -46.35 -48.84 -36.14
C THR A 226 -46.04 -47.50 -35.61
N TRP A 227 -45.33 -46.69 -36.45
CA TRP A 227 -45.02 -45.27 -36.24
C TRP A 227 -45.75 -44.41 -37.23
N SER A 228 -46.19 -43.21 -36.80
CA SER A 228 -46.68 -42.18 -37.70
C SER A 228 -46.33 -40.79 -37.19
N ALA A 229 -46.20 -39.78 -38.06
CA ALA A 229 -46.05 -38.36 -37.77
C ALA A 229 -47.14 -37.58 -38.48
N LEU A 230 -47.61 -36.48 -37.89
CA LEU A 230 -48.74 -35.69 -38.42
C LEU A 230 -48.35 -34.85 -39.64
N HIS A 231 -47.14 -34.20 -39.58
CA HIS A 231 -46.64 -33.27 -40.64
C HIS A 231 -45.29 -33.67 -41.22
N GLY A 232 -44.42 -34.29 -40.45
CA GLY A 232 -43.14 -34.83 -40.91
C GLY A 232 -43.21 -36.23 -41.42
N GLY A 233 -42.07 -36.86 -41.66
CA GLY A 233 -41.88 -38.26 -41.98
C GLY A 233 -41.28 -39.01 -40.79
N ILE A 234 -41.70 -40.29 -40.59
CA ILE A 234 -41.05 -41.16 -39.59
C ILE A 234 -40.87 -42.56 -40.18
N THR A 235 -39.71 -43.14 -39.98
CA THR A 235 -39.42 -44.51 -40.44
C THR A 235 -39.99 -45.57 -39.47
N SER A 236 -40.06 -46.82 -39.93
CA SER A 236 -40.45 -47.94 -39.04
C SER A 236 -39.49 -48.18 -37.88
N SER A 237 -38.28 -47.65 -37.96
CA SER A 237 -37.29 -47.65 -36.85
C SER A 237 -37.40 -46.48 -35.89
N GLY A 238 -38.40 -45.60 -36.11
CA GLY A 238 -38.63 -44.47 -35.26
C GLY A 238 -37.72 -43.19 -35.56
N LEU A 239 -37.07 -43.18 -36.71
CA LEU A 239 -36.32 -41.95 -37.11
C LEU A 239 -37.28 -40.95 -37.74
N TYR A 240 -37.59 -39.91 -37.06
CA TYR A 240 -38.43 -38.81 -37.50
C TYR A 240 -37.61 -37.76 -38.28
N THR A 241 -38.18 -37.25 -39.36
CA THR A 241 -37.69 -36.13 -40.13
C THR A 241 -38.72 -34.97 -40.07
N ALA A 242 -38.32 -33.84 -39.61
CA ALA A 242 -39.21 -32.65 -39.52
C ALA A 242 -39.65 -32.17 -40.94
N PRO A 243 -40.86 -31.59 -41.05
CA PRO A 243 -41.31 -31.06 -42.37
C PRO A 243 -40.39 -29.92 -42.87
N ALA A 244 -40.35 -29.72 -44.21
CA ALA A 244 -39.53 -28.68 -44.82
C ALA A 244 -40.10 -27.24 -44.58
N SER A 245 -41.40 -27.13 -44.24
CA SER A 245 -42.06 -25.84 -43.89
C SER A 245 -42.77 -25.97 -42.55
N MET A 246 -42.88 -24.82 -41.87
CA MET A 246 -43.50 -24.70 -40.55
C MET A 246 -45.04 -24.93 -40.66
N PRO A 247 -45.61 -25.92 -40.02
CA PRO A 247 -47.09 -26.07 -39.94
C PRO A 247 -47.64 -24.96 -39.02
N ALA A 248 -48.96 -24.65 -39.22
CA ALA A 248 -49.61 -23.61 -38.45
C ALA A 248 -49.61 -23.82 -36.93
N SER A 249 -49.49 -25.07 -36.49
CA SER A 249 -49.41 -25.43 -35.08
C SER A 249 -48.03 -25.15 -34.42
N GLY A 250 -47.00 -24.97 -35.22
CA GLY A 250 -45.61 -24.89 -34.72
C GLY A 250 -45.10 -26.19 -34.13
N THR A 251 -45.91 -27.27 -34.15
CA THR A 251 -45.55 -28.56 -33.57
C THR A 251 -45.96 -29.69 -34.51
N ASP A 252 -45.33 -30.82 -34.37
CA ASP A 252 -45.72 -32.07 -34.96
C ASP A 252 -45.98 -33.12 -33.85
N THR A 253 -46.68 -34.17 -34.17
CA THR A 253 -46.97 -35.24 -33.26
C THR A 253 -46.50 -36.58 -33.84
N VAL A 254 -45.61 -37.22 -33.15
CA VAL A 254 -45.12 -38.57 -33.43
C VAL A 254 -45.97 -39.55 -32.59
N THR A 255 -46.53 -40.56 -33.22
CA THR A 255 -47.38 -41.57 -32.59
C THR A 255 -46.80 -42.99 -32.79
N ALA A 256 -46.62 -43.71 -31.67
CA ALA A 256 -46.27 -45.13 -31.65
C ALA A 256 -47.51 -45.95 -31.23
N LYS A 257 -47.90 -46.93 -32.00
CA LYS A 257 -49.06 -47.77 -31.70
C LYS A 257 -48.61 -49.19 -31.42
N GLY A 258 -49.20 -49.82 -30.39
CA GLY A 258 -48.85 -51.14 -29.96
C GLY A 258 -50.03 -51.88 -29.25
N PRO A 259 -49.85 -53.09 -28.76
CA PRO A 259 -50.99 -53.93 -28.20
C PRO A 259 -51.65 -53.33 -26.95
N GLY A 260 -50.96 -52.50 -26.25
CA GLY A 260 -51.46 -51.78 -25.04
C GLY A 260 -52.12 -50.44 -25.28
N GLY A 261 -52.24 -50.00 -26.53
CA GLY A 261 -52.77 -48.69 -26.93
C GLY A 261 -51.76 -47.90 -27.79
N SER A 262 -51.90 -46.63 -27.80
CA SER A 262 -50.96 -45.72 -28.49
C SER A 262 -50.32 -44.76 -27.53
N GLY A 263 -49.03 -44.48 -27.73
CA GLY A 263 -48.31 -43.39 -27.09
C GLY A 263 -47.90 -42.33 -28.10
N THR A 264 -47.82 -41.08 -27.64
CA THR A 264 -47.48 -39.93 -28.50
C THR A 264 -46.28 -39.17 -27.93
N ALA A 265 -45.56 -38.52 -28.81
CA ALA A 265 -44.54 -37.51 -28.45
C ALA A 265 -44.84 -36.24 -29.26
N THR A 266 -44.64 -35.11 -28.61
CA THR A 266 -44.78 -33.79 -29.23
C THR A 266 -43.41 -33.34 -29.74
N VAL A 267 -43.36 -32.90 -30.98
CA VAL A 267 -42.16 -32.33 -31.60
C VAL A 267 -42.41 -30.83 -31.81
N THR A 268 -41.73 -30.03 -31.06
CA THR A 268 -41.67 -28.56 -31.31
C THR A 268 -40.77 -28.30 -32.49
N LEU A 269 -41.30 -27.66 -33.52
CA LEU A 269 -40.54 -27.33 -34.73
C LEU A 269 -39.90 -25.97 -34.60
N LEU A 270 -38.64 -25.87 -34.89
CA LEU A 270 -37.89 -24.63 -34.89
C LEU A 270 -37.73 -24.10 -36.31
N PRO A 271 -37.97 -22.80 -36.56
CA PRO A 271 -37.65 -22.18 -37.85
C PRO A 271 -36.15 -22.25 -38.14
N LYS A 272 -35.77 -22.19 -39.41
CA LYS A 272 -34.37 -22.15 -39.82
C LYS A 272 -33.67 -21.02 -39.15
N LEU A 273 -32.52 -21.26 -38.54
CA LEU A 273 -31.75 -20.29 -37.80
C LEU A 273 -31.23 -19.20 -38.73
N THR A 274 -31.47 -17.95 -38.39
CA THR A 274 -30.99 -16.77 -39.09
C THR A 274 -30.20 -15.88 -38.14
N VAL A 275 -29.07 -15.34 -38.62
CA VAL A 275 -28.25 -14.39 -37.85
C VAL A 275 -28.68 -12.97 -38.20
N SER A 276 -28.86 -12.13 -37.20
CA SER A 276 -29.20 -10.73 -37.35
C SER A 276 -28.19 -9.84 -36.62
N PRO A 277 -27.70 -8.78 -37.25
CA PRO A 277 -27.87 -8.41 -38.66
C PRO A 277 -27.22 -9.42 -39.61
N ALA A 278 -27.79 -9.61 -40.81
CA ALA A 278 -27.24 -10.53 -41.83
C ALA A 278 -25.91 -10.05 -42.44
N ALA A 279 -25.63 -8.75 -42.33
CA ALA A 279 -24.36 -8.13 -42.65
C ALA A 279 -24.09 -6.96 -41.70
N ALA A 280 -22.81 -6.72 -41.39
CA ALA A 280 -22.34 -5.60 -40.60
C ALA A 280 -21.01 -5.08 -41.14
N THR A 281 -20.75 -3.78 -40.91
CA THR A 281 -19.42 -3.20 -41.16
C THR A 281 -18.82 -2.88 -39.80
N VAL A 282 -17.62 -3.45 -39.52
CA VAL A 282 -16.97 -3.37 -38.22
C VAL A 282 -15.52 -2.94 -38.38
N THR A 283 -15.13 -1.91 -37.66
CA THR A 283 -13.72 -1.48 -37.60
C THR A 283 -12.88 -2.55 -36.89
N LEU A 284 -11.66 -2.76 -37.40
CA LEU A 284 -10.70 -3.69 -36.79
C LEU A 284 -10.62 -3.49 -35.25
N GLY A 285 -10.65 -4.57 -34.50
CA GLY A 285 -10.64 -4.56 -33.04
C GLY A 285 -11.91 -4.10 -32.33
N SER A 286 -12.89 -3.56 -33.08
CA SER A 286 -14.19 -3.16 -32.52
C SER A 286 -15.15 -4.33 -32.40
N THR A 287 -16.24 -4.14 -31.65
CA THR A 287 -17.24 -5.18 -31.41
C THR A 287 -18.54 -4.91 -32.14
N GLN A 288 -19.27 -5.97 -32.50
CA GLN A 288 -20.61 -5.94 -33.05
C GLN A 288 -21.46 -7.04 -32.41
N GLN A 289 -22.61 -6.69 -31.89
CA GLN A 289 -23.57 -7.67 -31.38
C GLN A 289 -24.34 -8.31 -32.54
N PHE A 290 -24.28 -9.64 -32.61
CA PHE A 290 -25.15 -10.47 -33.45
C PHE A 290 -26.15 -11.22 -32.56
N SER A 291 -27.32 -11.52 -33.11
CA SER A 291 -28.33 -12.33 -32.46
C SER A 291 -28.85 -13.40 -33.40
N ALA A 292 -29.18 -14.55 -32.84
CA ALA A 292 -29.86 -15.62 -33.56
C ALA A 292 -30.74 -16.37 -32.55
N SER A 293 -32.01 -16.58 -32.92
CA SER A 293 -32.94 -17.31 -32.07
C SER A 293 -32.56 -18.81 -32.04
N ASN A 294 -32.48 -19.37 -30.84
CA ASN A 294 -32.12 -20.76 -30.59
C ASN A 294 -30.66 -21.15 -31.00
N ALA A 295 -29.75 -20.20 -31.10
CA ALA A 295 -28.32 -20.49 -31.25
C ALA A 295 -27.76 -21.13 -29.95
N THR A 296 -27.04 -22.22 -30.10
CA THR A 296 -26.31 -22.88 -29.02
C THR A 296 -24.83 -22.61 -29.06
N THR A 297 -24.29 -22.36 -30.24
CA THR A 297 -22.87 -22.03 -30.42
C THR A 297 -22.70 -20.94 -31.47
N TRP A 298 -21.60 -20.20 -31.35
CA TRP A 298 -21.17 -19.17 -32.25
C TRP A 298 -19.71 -19.40 -32.68
N SER A 299 -19.39 -19.02 -33.90
CA SER A 299 -18.00 -19.02 -34.41
C SER A 299 -17.79 -17.86 -35.36
N ALA A 300 -16.55 -17.39 -35.48
CA ALA A 300 -16.10 -16.41 -36.43
C ALA A 300 -14.88 -16.99 -37.17
N ALA A 301 -14.70 -16.64 -38.48
CA ALA A 301 -13.65 -17.22 -39.28
C ALA A 301 -12.26 -16.58 -39.02
N ALA A 302 -12.21 -15.29 -38.69
CA ALA A 302 -10.98 -14.53 -38.45
C ALA A 302 -10.97 -13.72 -37.13
N GLY A 303 -12.12 -13.18 -36.74
CA GLY A 303 -12.30 -12.53 -35.44
C GLY A 303 -12.59 -13.51 -34.30
N SER A 304 -13.17 -13.02 -33.22
CA SER A 304 -13.70 -13.83 -32.13
C SER A 304 -15.15 -13.48 -31.85
N ILE A 305 -15.93 -14.42 -31.33
CA ILE A 305 -17.31 -14.20 -30.94
C ILE A 305 -17.64 -14.96 -29.66
N THR A 306 -18.34 -14.29 -28.74
CA THR A 306 -18.74 -14.90 -27.47
C THR A 306 -19.97 -15.79 -27.65
N SER A 307 -20.26 -16.65 -26.67
CA SER A 307 -21.50 -17.43 -26.62
C SER A 307 -22.78 -16.58 -26.60
N ALA A 308 -22.70 -15.31 -26.22
CA ALA A 308 -23.80 -14.34 -26.27
C ALA A 308 -23.91 -13.63 -27.64
N GLY A 309 -23.08 -13.97 -28.63
CA GLY A 309 -23.12 -13.38 -29.95
C GLY A 309 -22.41 -12.03 -30.10
N LEU A 310 -21.60 -11.62 -29.11
CA LEU A 310 -20.78 -10.40 -29.25
C LEU A 310 -19.50 -10.75 -30.04
N TYR A 311 -19.44 -10.28 -31.26
CA TYR A 311 -18.31 -10.42 -32.18
C TYR A 311 -17.29 -9.33 -31.90
N THR A 312 -16.01 -9.70 -31.98
CA THR A 312 -14.86 -8.76 -31.97
C THR A 312 -14.08 -8.97 -33.26
N ALA A 313 -13.93 -7.90 -34.04
CA ALA A 313 -13.18 -7.95 -35.31
C ALA A 313 -11.68 -8.22 -35.05
N PRO A 314 -10.97 -8.90 -35.97
CA PRO A 314 -9.55 -9.09 -35.87
C PRO A 314 -8.83 -7.74 -35.84
N THR A 315 -7.65 -7.67 -35.23
CA THR A 315 -6.82 -6.46 -35.20
C THR A 315 -6.04 -6.19 -36.47
N ILE A 316 -6.00 -7.18 -37.38
CA ILE A 316 -5.30 -7.11 -38.66
C ILE A 316 -6.33 -7.40 -39.77
N MET A 317 -6.28 -6.64 -40.86
CA MET A 317 -7.14 -6.84 -42.04
C MET A 317 -6.95 -8.22 -42.62
N THR A 318 -8.06 -8.94 -42.85
CA THR A 318 -8.02 -10.22 -43.59
C THR A 318 -7.78 -9.97 -45.08
N ALA A 319 -7.24 -10.99 -45.80
CA ALA A 319 -7.01 -10.88 -47.26
C ALA A 319 -8.28 -10.61 -48.06
N SER A 320 -9.46 -11.07 -47.58
CA SER A 320 -10.76 -10.84 -48.22
C SER A 320 -11.39 -9.51 -47.86
N GLY A 321 -10.89 -8.81 -46.83
CA GLY A 321 -11.54 -7.62 -46.23
C GLY A 321 -12.86 -7.91 -45.51
N THR A 322 -13.17 -9.21 -45.35
CA THR A 322 -14.40 -9.67 -44.69
C THR A 322 -14.13 -10.79 -43.68
N ASP A 323 -15.05 -10.96 -42.75
CA ASP A 323 -15.12 -12.12 -41.84
C ASP A 323 -16.53 -12.70 -41.89
N THR A 324 -16.68 -13.94 -41.45
CA THR A 324 -17.97 -14.61 -41.40
C THR A 324 -18.29 -15.08 -40.00
N VAL A 325 -19.39 -14.60 -39.46
CA VAL A 325 -19.94 -15.05 -38.18
C VAL A 325 -21.00 -16.13 -38.44
N THR A 326 -20.91 -17.26 -37.77
CA THR A 326 -21.84 -18.37 -37.87
C THR A 326 -22.42 -18.73 -36.53
N ALA A 327 -23.74 -18.84 -36.44
CA ALA A 327 -24.47 -19.39 -35.32
C ALA A 327 -25.01 -20.79 -35.67
N THR A 328 -24.90 -21.71 -34.72
CA THR A 328 -25.41 -23.07 -34.90
C THR A 328 -26.34 -23.44 -33.71
N GLY A 329 -27.41 -24.14 -33.99
CA GLY A 329 -28.38 -24.54 -32.96
C GLY A 329 -29.31 -25.62 -33.49
N PRO A 330 -30.34 -26.00 -32.73
CA PRO A 330 -31.32 -27.05 -33.13
C PRO A 330 -32.07 -26.76 -34.43
N GLY A 331 -32.11 -25.49 -34.87
CA GLY A 331 -32.70 -25.06 -36.17
C GLY A 331 -31.71 -25.10 -37.35
N GLY A 332 -30.48 -25.69 -37.18
CA GLY A 332 -29.42 -25.70 -38.18
C GLY A 332 -28.40 -24.61 -37.94
N SER A 333 -27.75 -24.12 -38.99
CA SER A 333 -26.80 -22.99 -38.95
C SER A 333 -27.25 -21.82 -39.80
N GLY A 334 -26.91 -20.63 -39.34
CA GLY A 334 -27.06 -19.37 -40.06
C GLY A 334 -25.78 -18.55 -40.00
N SER A 335 -25.50 -17.72 -41.03
CA SER A 335 -24.29 -16.90 -41.06
C SER A 335 -24.60 -15.44 -41.38
N ALA A 336 -23.70 -14.56 -40.98
CA ALA A 336 -23.65 -13.15 -41.38
C ALA A 336 -22.25 -12.79 -41.89
N ILE A 337 -22.20 -11.85 -42.84
CA ILE A 337 -20.94 -11.32 -43.37
C ILE A 337 -20.57 -10.05 -42.62
N VAL A 338 -19.34 -9.99 -42.17
CA VAL A 338 -18.75 -8.79 -41.55
C VAL A 338 -17.77 -8.16 -42.53
N THR A 339 -18.06 -6.98 -43.01
CA THR A 339 -17.09 -6.16 -43.78
C THR A 339 -16.16 -5.46 -42.79
N LEU A 340 -14.88 -5.70 -42.89
CA LEU A 340 -13.85 -5.12 -42.01
C LEU A 340 -13.41 -3.76 -42.56
N GLN A 341 -13.36 -2.77 -41.66
CA GLN A 341 -12.84 -1.44 -41.97
C GLN A 341 -11.54 -1.18 -41.22
N ASN A 342 -10.59 -0.46 -41.86
CA ASN A 342 -9.42 0.04 -41.17
C ASN A 342 -9.77 1.02 -40.08
N TYR A 343 -8.93 1.09 -39.04
CA TYR A 343 -9.04 2.13 -38.04
C TYR A 343 -9.06 3.52 -38.70
N PRO A 344 -9.92 4.43 -38.24
CA PRO A 344 -9.77 5.83 -38.59
C PRO A 344 -8.43 6.34 -38.06
N ALA A 345 -7.75 7.19 -38.86
CA ALA A 345 -6.54 7.83 -38.38
C ALA A 345 -6.85 8.70 -37.18
N PRO A 346 -6.16 8.51 -36.06
CA PRO A 346 -6.37 9.38 -34.90
C PRO A 346 -5.85 10.77 -35.18
N ALA A 347 -6.34 11.78 -34.48
CA ALA A 347 -5.82 13.16 -34.55
C ALA A 347 -5.49 13.65 -33.15
N ILE A 348 -4.27 14.15 -32.95
CA ILE A 348 -3.83 14.77 -31.71
C ILE A 348 -4.17 16.26 -31.78
N GLN A 349 -4.84 16.79 -30.75
CA GLN A 349 -5.12 18.22 -30.57
C GLN A 349 -4.11 18.86 -29.61
N SER A 350 -3.83 18.22 -28.49
CA SER A 350 -2.92 18.74 -27.47
C SER A 350 -2.34 17.65 -26.59
N LEU A 351 -1.26 18.02 -25.88
CA LEU A 351 -0.66 17.25 -24.80
C LEU A 351 -0.68 18.11 -23.54
N SER A 352 -1.03 17.51 -22.41
CA SER A 352 -0.96 18.13 -21.10
C SER A 352 -0.06 17.27 -20.17
N PRO A 353 1.01 17.84 -19.59
CA PRO A 353 1.55 19.19 -19.82
C PRO A 353 2.04 19.36 -21.27
N ALA A 354 2.02 20.61 -21.77
CA ALA A 354 2.38 20.92 -23.16
C ALA A 354 3.85 20.62 -23.53
N GLY A 355 4.75 20.56 -22.53
CA GLY A 355 6.12 20.08 -22.62
C GLY A 355 6.34 18.90 -21.68
N LEU A 356 7.30 18.04 -22.00
CA LEU A 356 7.66 16.89 -21.19
C LEU A 356 8.97 17.12 -20.46
N PRO A 357 9.13 16.66 -19.20
CA PRO A 357 10.41 16.70 -18.52
C PRO A 357 11.41 15.73 -19.17
N LEU A 358 12.69 16.00 -18.99
CA LEU A 358 13.75 15.02 -19.24
C LEU A 358 13.62 13.94 -18.15
N GLY A 359 13.69 12.67 -18.52
CA GLY A 359 13.49 11.54 -17.63
C GLY A 359 12.10 10.93 -17.77
N SER A 360 11.63 10.26 -16.72
CA SER A 360 10.30 9.66 -16.69
C SER A 360 9.21 10.74 -16.62
N PHE A 361 8.13 10.51 -17.32
CA PHE A 361 7.01 11.45 -17.38
C PHE A 361 5.66 10.73 -17.46
N THR A 362 4.61 11.46 -17.08
CA THR A 362 3.22 11.13 -17.39
C THR A 362 2.59 12.30 -18.14
N GLY A 363 1.58 12.03 -18.94
CA GLY A 363 0.87 13.08 -19.66
C GLY A 363 -0.48 12.60 -20.15
N THR A 364 -1.30 13.54 -20.59
CA THR A 364 -2.59 13.25 -21.23
C THR A 364 -2.64 13.86 -22.64
N ILE A 365 -2.78 13.01 -23.63
CA ILE A 365 -3.02 13.43 -25.00
C ILE A 365 -4.54 13.64 -25.17
N THR A 366 -4.94 14.80 -25.65
CA THR A 366 -6.31 15.09 -26.06
C THR A 366 -6.38 15.08 -27.58
N GLY A 367 -7.46 14.49 -28.12
CA GLY A 367 -7.59 14.35 -29.56
C GLY A 367 -8.93 13.74 -29.96
N THR A 368 -8.96 13.11 -31.13
CA THR A 368 -10.14 12.41 -31.65
C THR A 368 -9.74 11.12 -32.35
N GLY A 369 -10.69 10.20 -32.46
CA GLY A 369 -10.49 8.93 -33.15
C GLY A 369 -9.66 7.91 -32.36
N PHE A 370 -9.47 8.07 -31.07
CA PHE A 370 -8.77 7.08 -30.24
C PHE A 370 -9.65 5.84 -30.03
N THR A 371 -9.04 4.66 -30.04
CA THR A 371 -9.70 3.35 -29.90
C THR A 371 -9.02 2.56 -28.78
N ALA A 372 -9.68 1.52 -28.28
CA ALA A 372 -9.14 0.67 -27.20
C ALA A 372 -7.75 0.04 -27.53
N THR A 373 -7.29 0.13 -28.75
CA THR A 373 -5.99 -0.39 -29.21
C THR A 373 -5.04 0.73 -29.65
N SER A 374 -5.34 1.99 -29.34
CA SER A 374 -4.43 3.10 -29.68
C SER A 374 -3.12 2.97 -28.93
N THR A 375 -2.04 3.18 -29.63
CA THR A 375 -0.67 3.24 -29.11
C THR A 375 -0.11 4.63 -29.32
N ALA A 376 0.89 5.02 -28.52
CA ALA A 376 1.59 6.29 -28.68
C ALA A 376 3.11 6.08 -28.73
N THR A 377 3.81 6.93 -29.49
CA THR A 377 5.27 6.94 -29.55
C THR A 377 5.79 8.36 -29.40
N LEU A 378 6.93 8.52 -28.72
CA LEU A 378 7.68 9.78 -28.63
C LEU A 378 9.05 9.59 -29.26
N GLY A 379 9.31 10.30 -30.36
CA GLY A 379 10.55 10.16 -31.13
C GLY A 379 10.76 8.74 -31.65
N GLY A 380 9.70 7.98 -31.94
CA GLY A 380 9.74 6.57 -32.34
C GLY A 380 9.82 5.58 -31.16
N THR A 381 10.03 6.05 -29.90
CA THR A 381 10.03 5.20 -28.70
C THR A 381 8.60 4.96 -28.22
N PRO A 382 8.16 3.70 -28.05
CA PRO A 382 6.83 3.40 -27.53
C PRO A 382 6.58 3.97 -26.13
N LEU A 383 5.38 4.51 -25.92
CA LEU A 383 4.88 4.97 -24.63
C LEU A 383 3.87 3.97 -24.06
N ILE A 384 3.74 3.97 -22.76
CA ILE A 384 2.70 3.20 -22.07
C ILE A 384 1.41 4.02 -22.07
N VAL A 385 0.33 3.40 -22.51
CA VAL A 385 -1.02 3.96 -22.38
C VAL A 385 -1.57 3.55 -21.01
N THR A 386 -1.78 4.52 -20.12
CA THR A 386 -2.23 4.30 -18.74
C THR A 386 -3.74 4.42 -18.59
N SER A 387 -4.39 5.19 -19.46
CA SER A 387 -5.85 5.35 -19.50
C SER A 387 -6.28 5.75 -20.90
N GLN A 388 -7.56 5.49 -21.25
CA GLN A 388 -8.04 5.70 -22.61
C GLN A 388 -9.55 5.96 -22.68
N THR A 389 -9.90 6.98 -23.49
CA THR A 389 -11.27 7.26 -23.96
C THR A 389 -11.23 7.55 -25.47
N ALA A 390 -12.36 7.83 -26.10
CA ALA A 390 -12.38 8.19 -27.51
C ALA A 390 -11.67 9.54 -27.81
N THR A 391 -11.43 10.37 -26.78
CA THR A 391 -10.87 11.73 -26.92
C THR A 391 -9.66 11.99 -26.03
N THR A 392 -9.31 11.10 -25.13
CA THR A 392 -8.13 11.23 -24.26
C THR A 392 -7.32 9.95 -24.18
N LEU A 393 -5.99 10.10 -24.09
CA LEU A 393 -5.03 9.02 -23.91
C LEU A 393 -4.06 9.42 -22.82
N GLY A 394 -4.15 8.79 -21.65
CA GLY A 394 -3.13 8.91 -20.60
C GLY A 394 -1.89 8.15 -21.04
N ILE A 395 -0.72 8.75 -20.93
CA ILE A 395 0.55 8.17 -21.32
C ILE A 395 1.58 8.26 -20.22
N SER A 396 2.50 7.31 -20.18
CA SER A 396 3.74 7.39 -19.43
C SER A 396 4.91 6.91 -20.27
N GLY A 397 6.10 7.45 -19.98
CA GLY A 397 7.30 7.12 -20.72
C GLY A 397 8.56 7.73 -20.14
N PHE A 398 9.66 7.61 -20.88
CA PHE A 398 10.95 8.19 -20.51
C PHE A 398 11.53 8.98 -21.70
N ALA A 399 11.86 10.25 -21.48
CA ALA A 399 12.53 11.10 -22.44
C ALA A 399 14.04 11.16 -22.14
N SER A 400 14.87 10.63 -23.06
CA SER A 400 16.31 10.46 -22.85
C SER A 400 17.15 11.68 -23.26
N SER A 401 16.58 12.64 -24.00
CA SER A 401 17.28 13.84 -24.48
C SER A 401 16.35 15.04 -24.53
N THR A 402 16.91 16.24 -24.35
CA THR A 402 16.17 17.50 -24.48
C THR A 402 15.98 17.87 -25.96
N GLY A 403 14.98 18.68 -26.26
CA GLY A 403 14.70 19.22 -27.58
C GLY A 403 13.31 18.88 -28.13
N SER A 404 13.09 19.20 -29.40
CA SER A 404 11.83 18.93 -30.10
C SER A 404 11.74 17.48 -30.51
N VAL A 405 10.68 16.81 -30.10
CA VAL A 405 10.44 15.37 -30.39
C VAL A 405 9.01 15.19 -30.92
N ASN A 406 8.82 14.31 -31.88
CA ASN A 406 7.49 14.02 -32.42
C ASN A 406 6.73 13.02 -31.54
N LEU A 407 5.55 13.41 -31.11
CA LEU A 407 4.55 12.54 -30.48
C LEU A 407 3.55 12.09 -31.56
N ILE A 408 3.35 10.78 -31.70
CA ILE A 408 2.46 10.16 -32.66
C ILE A 408 1.55 9.18 -31.93
N VAL A 409 0.27 9.19 -32.28
CA VAL A 409 -0.71 8.18 -31.84
C VAL A 409 -1.08 7.33 -33.05
N SER A 410 -1.21 6.01 -32.86
CA SER A 410 -1.53 5.08 -33.94
C SER A 410 -2.66 4.14 -33.55
N ASN A 411 -3.59 3.90 -34.48
CA ASN A 411 -4.62 2.86 -34.44
C ASN A 411 -4.23 1.78 -35.46
N GLY A 412 -3.58 0.69 -35.02
CA GLY A 412 -3.03 -0.28 -35.95
C GLY A 412 -2.07 0.36 -36.93
N SER A 413 -2.39 0.31 -38.23
CA SER A 413 -1.58 0.91 -39.33
C SER A 413 -1.86 2.40 -39.55
N ALA A 414 -2.94 2.97 -39.00
CA ALA A 414 -3.30 4.37 -39.19
C ALA A 414 -2.67 5.23 -38.09
N SER A 415 -1.89 6.24 -38.45
CA SER A 415 -1.19 7.13 -37.51
C SER A 415 -1.69 8.57 -37.63
N SER A 416 -1.62 9.31 -36.51
CA SER A 416 -1.86 10.75 -36.50
C SER A 416 -0.77 11.53 -37.24
N ALA A 417 -1.05 12.76 -37.60
CA ALA A 417 0.01 13.74 -37.82
C ALA A 417 0.86 13.87 -36.53
N PRO A 418 2.21 14.07 -36.67
CA PRO A 418 3.04 14.25 -35.50
C PRO A 418 2.73 15.57 -34.77
N LEU A 419 2.58 15.51 -33.45
CA LEU A 419 2.61 16.70 -32.60
C LEU A 419 4.05 16.91 -32.12
N VAL A 420 4.63 18.06 -32.44
CA VAL A 420 5.97 18.43 -31.93
C VAL A 420 5.88 18.80 -30.48
N VAL A 421 6.56 18.05 -29.62
CA VAL A 421 6.62 18.23 -28.18
C VAL A 421 8.01 18.68 -27.78
N GLN A 422 8.11 19.67 -26.90
CA GLN A 422 9.40 20.07 -26.31
C GLN A 422 9.69 19.18 -25.10
N VAL A 423 10.85 18.55 -25.08
CA VAL A 423 11.39 17.82 -23.94
C VAL A 423 12.44 18.68 -23.25
N GLY A 424 12.28 18.87 -21.93
CA GLY A 424 13.24 19.65 -21.11
C GLY A 424 13.25 21.14 -21.42
N GLY A 425 12.19 21.67 -22.04
CA GLY A 425 12.01 23.10 -22.28
C GLY A 425 11.67 23.82 -20.97
N ALA A 426 12.68 24.38 -20.31
CA ALA A 426 12.50 25.13 -19.09
C ALA A 426 11.96 26.53 -19.42
N SER A 427 10.74 26.83 -19.03
CA SER A 427 10.24 28.22 -19.00
C SER A 427 10.89 29.06 -17.90
N SER A 428 11.43 28.43 -16.84
CA SER A 428 12.03 29.08 -15.68
C SER A 428 13.57 29.05 -15.63
N GLY A 429 14.23 28.35 -16.56
CA GLY A 429 15.69 28.15 -16.52
C GLY A 429 16.15 27.06 -15.54
N VAL A 430 15.24 26.42 -14.81
CA VAL A 430 15.55 25.32 -13.88
C VAL A 430 15.76 24.03 -14.64
N SER A 431 16.95 23.40 -14.50
CA SER A 431 17.27 22.10 -15.09
C SER A 431 16.46 20.96 -14.45
N ALA A 432 16.34 19.81 -15.13
CA ALA A 432 15.67 18.63 -14.58
C ALA A 432 16.39 18.11 -13.32
N ALA A 433 17.73 18.19 -13.30
CA ALA A 433 18.54 17.82 -12.13
C ALA A 433 18.25 18.75 -10.96
N ALA A 434 18.29 20.06 -11.18
CA ALA A 434 18.00 21.07 -10.16
C ALA A 434 16.58 20.93 -9.60
N ALA A 435 15.57 20.68 -10.46
CA ALA A 435 14.19 20.48 -10.03
C ALA A 435 14.05 19.25 -9.14
N ARG A 436 14.70 18.13 -9.49
CA ARG A 436 14.65 16.91 -8.70
C ARG A 436 15.36 17.07 -7.36
N ARG A 437 16.56 17.65 -7.37
CA ARG A 437 17.31 17.94 -6.15
C ARG A 437 16.55 18.87 -5.20
N PHE A 438 15.90 19.91 -5.73
CA PHE A 438 15.03 20.80 -4.96
C PHE A 438 13.88 20.03 -4.29
N LEU A 439 13.25 19.08 -5.00
CA LEU A 439 12.14 18.29 -4.48
C LEU A 439 12.54 17.24 -3.44
N GLU A 440 13.79 16.83 -3.39
CA GLU A 440 14.28 16.03 -2.25
C GLU A 440 14.30 16.85 -0.98
N GLN A 441 14.66 18.12 -1.08
CA GLN A 441 14.73 19.04 0.06
C GLN A 441 13.34 19.54 0.47
N ALA A 442 12.50 19.90 -0.50
CA ALA A 442 11.21 20.55 -0.29
C ALA A 442 10.01 19.60 -0.20
N ALA A 443 10.20 18.33 -0.54
CA ALA A 443 9.17 17.28 -0.59
C ALA A 443 9.73 15.95 -0.06
N PHE A 444 8.95 14.89 -0.15
CA PHE A 444 9.42 13.51 0.14
C PHE A 444 10.08 12.85 -1.09
N GLY A 445 10.77 13.62 -1.90
CA GLY A 445 11.39 13.18 -3.15
C GLY A 445 10.60 13.59 -4.39
N PRO A 446 11.25 13.63 -5.56
CA PRO A 446 10.64 14.03 -6.82
C PRO A 446 9.71 12.94 -7.38
N THR A 447 8.54 13.35 -7.90
CA THR A 447 7.88 12.60 -8.96
C THR A 447 8.23 13.22 -10.33
N PRO A 448 8.03 12.48 -11.43
CA PRO A 448 8.22 13.07 -12.78
C PRO A 448 7.36 14.31 -13.00
N SER A 449 6.11 14.31 -12.53
CA SER A 449 5.17 15.43 -12.65
C SER A 449 5.56 16.62 -11.78
N ASP A 450 6.04 16.39 -10.54
CA ASP A 450 6.48 17.47 -9.66
C ASP A 450 7.73 18.14 -10.20
N ALA A 451 8.69 17.36 -10.73
CA ALA A 451 9.88 17.89 -11.36
C ALA A 451 9.53 18.79 -12.56
N ALA A 452 8.59 18.35 -13.41
CA ALA A 452 8.08 19.16 -14.51
C ALA A 452 7.41 20.45 -14.02
N ASN A 453 6.66 20.39 -12.93
CA ASN A 453 6.00 21.53 -12.32
C ASN A 453 7.03 22.55 -11.79
N VAL A 454 8.08 22.10 -11.10
CA VAL A 454 9.18 22.96 -10.67
C VAL A 454 9.92 23.61 -11.86
N GLN A 455 10.16 22.85 -12.92
CA GLN A 455 10.77 23.39 -14.15
C GLN A 455 9.88 24.45 -14.80
N ALA A 456 8.57 24.29 -14.75
CA ALA A 456 7.62 25.25 -15.31
C ALA A 456 7.51 26.54 -14.48
N LEU A 457 7.42 26.43 -13.16
CA LEU A 457 7.15 27.54 -12.23
C LEU A 457 8.42 28.20 -11.70
N GLY A 458 9.56 27.53 -11.75
CA GLY A 458 10.74 27.88 -10.95
C GLY A 458 10.56 27.53 -9.47
N PHE A 459 11.64 27.59 -8.72
CA PHE A 459 11.63 27.25 -7.29
C PHE A 459 10.65 28.12 -6.49
N GLN A 460 10.73 29.45 -6.65
CA GLN A 460 9.86 30.39 -5.94
C GLN A 460 8.37 30.20 -6.34
N GLY A 461 8.10 29.98 -7.62
CA GLY A 461 6.74 29.74 -8.10
C GLY A 461 6.13 28.48 -7.51
N TRP A 462 6.91 27.40 -7.42
CA TRP A 462 6.49 26.16 -6.78
C TRP A 462 6.26 26.34 -5.26
N LEU A 463 7.15 27.06 -4.56
CA LEU A 463 6.96 27.37 -3.14
C LEU A 463 5.67 28.16 -2.92
N ASN A 464 5.41 29.19 -3.73
CA ASN A 464 4.16 29.95 -3.64
C ASN A 464 2.92 29.10 -3.87
N GLN A 465 2.97 28.15 -4.82
CA GLN A 465 1.91 27.19 -5.05
C GLN A 465 1.67 26.30 -3.82
N GLN A 466 2.74 25.77 -3.21
CA GLN A 466 2.64 24.94 -2.02
C GLN A 466 2.15 25.70 -0.78
N PHE A 467 2.59 26.94 -0.58
CA PHE A 467 2.11 27.80 0.50
C PHE A 467 0.63 28.17 0.37
N ALA A 468 0.13 28.26 -0.86
CA ALA A 468 -1.29 28.55 -1.14
C ALA A 468 -2.17 27.30 -1.09
N MET A 469 -1.57 26.12 -1.13
CA MET A 469 -2.31 24.85 -1.15
C MET A 469 -2.96 24.58 0.20
N ALA A 470 -4.26 24.26 0.18
CA ALA A 470 -4.95 23.78 1.37
C ALA A 470 -4.35 22.45 1.84
N GLN A 471 -4.43 22.16 3.12
CA GLN A 471 -4.07 20.86 3.66
C GLN A 471 -4.95 19.78 3.04
N VAL A 472 -4.33 18.78 2.44
CA VAL A 472 -4.99 17.59 1.85
C VAL A 472 -4.71 16.38 2.72
N SER A 473 -3.47 16.28 3.19
CA SER A 473 -3.04 15.17 4.04
C SER A 473 -3.73 15.19 5.39
N ASN A 474 -4.17 14.04 5.84
CA ASN A 474 -4.93 13.88 7.06
C ASN A 474 -4.65 12.51 7.68
N TYR A 475 -4.90 12.37 8.98
CA TYR A 475 -4.91 11.09 9.70
C TYR A 475 -6.35 10.76 10.07
N ASN A 476 -6.79 9.54 9.77
CA ASN A 476 -8.13 9.08 10.09
C ASN A 476 -8.15 8.31 11.43
N ALA A 477 -9.37 8.05 11.94
CA ALA A 477 -9.52 7.33 13.20
C ALA A 477 -8.93 5.90 13.17
N GLU A 478 -8.89 5.25 12.00
CA GLU A 478 -8.31 3.92 11.86
C GLU A 478 -6.79 3.94 12.03
N ALA A 479 -6.11 5.01 11.55
CA ALA A 479 -4.69 5.19 11.80
C ALA A 479 -4.36 5.29 13.28
N GLY A 480 -5.26 5.84 14.10
CA GLY A 480 -5.12 5.96 15.56
C GLY A 480 -5.33 4.66 16.34
N THR A 481 -5.70 3.55 15.71
CA THR A 481 -5.92 2.27 16.42
C THR A 481 -4.64 1.51 16.73
N SER A 482 -3.54 1.83 16.04
CA SER A 482 -2.24 1.22 16.27
C SER A 482 -1.11 2.16 15.81
N GLN A 483 0.04 2.03 16.44
CA GLN A 483 1.27 2.73 16.00
C GLN A 483 1.60 2.44 14.53
N GLY A 484 1.50 1.18 14.11
CA GLY A 484 1.68 0.81 12.71
C GLY A 484 0.70 1.50 11.76
N GLY A 485 -0.54 1.75 12.20
CA GLY A 485 -1.53 2.49 11.44
C GLY A 485 -1.15 3.95 11.19
N LEU A 486 -0.56 4.62 12.17
CA LEU A 486 -0.04 6.00 12.02
C LEU A 486 1.12 6.05 11.03
N ALA A 487 2.10 5.16 11.15
CA ALA A 487 3.25 5.12 10.27
C ALA A 487 2.86 4.79 8.81
N THR A 488 1.92 3.87 8.60
CA THR A 488 1.42 3.54 7.25
C THR A 488 0.65 4.68 6.63
N GLN A 489 -0.16 5.41 7.41
CA GLN A 489 -0.89 6.59 6.93
C GLN A 489 0.08 7.73 6.60
N PHE A 490 1.09 7.97 7.44
CA PHE A 490 2.15 8.95 7.17
C PHE A 490 2.81 8.69 5.82
N LEU A 491 3.27 7.47 5.57
CA LEU A 491 3.93 7.10 4.31
C LEU A 491 2.98 7.21 3.12
N ALA A 492 1.73 6.77 3.26
CA ALA A 492 0.73 6.90 2.21
C ALA A 492 0.51 8.38 1.83
N ASN A 493 0.37 9.26 2.82
CA ASN A 493 0.26 10.69 2.61
C ASN A 493 1.52 11.28 1.94
N ALA A 494 2.71 10.94 2.44
CA ALA A 494 4.00 11.41 1.95
C ALA A 494 4.25 11.01 0.48
N VAL A 495 3.80 9.83 0.06
CA VAL A 495 3.97 9.35 -1.31
C VAL A 495 2.93 9.97 -2.26
N THR A 496 1.65 10.06 -1.85
CA THR A 496 0.56 10.30 -2.80
C THR A 496 -0.01 11.70 -2.77
N ASN A 497 0.01 12.40 -1.64
CA ASN A 497 -0.71 13.65 -1.50
C ASN A 497 0.09 14.87 -2.05
N PRO A 498 -0.60 15.88 -2.62
CA PRO A 498 0.05 16.99 -3.30
C PRO A 498 0.62 18.09 -2.37
N ASP A 499 0.19 18.15 -1.09
CA ASP A 499 0.63 19.15 -0.10
C ASP A 499 2.00 18.79 0.51
N GLN A 500 2.96 18.46 -0.38
CA GLN A 500 4.26 17.89 -0.06
C GLN A 500 5.10 18.74 0.88
N LEU A 501 5.20 20.06 0.61
CA LEU A 501 5.99 20.96 1.45
C LEU A 501 5.41 21.06 2.87
N ARG A 502 4.08 21.10 2.99
CA ARG A 502 3.41 21.14 4.29
C ARG A 502 3.74 19.90 5.13
N GLN A 503 3.61 18.72 4.52
CA GLN A 503 3.94 17.46 5.17
C GLN A 503 5.42 17.37 5.54
N LYS A 504 6.32 17.80 4.65
CA LYS A 504 7.77 17.78 4.90
C LYS A 504 8.16 18.69 6.06
N VAL A 505 7.58 19.89 6.12
CA VAL A 505 7.81 20.85 7.23
C VAL A 505 7.20 20.34 8.52
N ALA A 506 5.97 19.78 8.50
CA ALA A 506 5.35 19.16 9.67
C ALA A 506 6.19 18.00 10.21
N PHE A 507 6.75 17.18 9.34
CA PHE A 507 7.66 16.12 9.72
C PHE A 507 8.95 16.65 10.36
N ALA A 508 9.53 17.72 9.84
CA ALA A 508 10.67 18.38 10.47
C ALA A 508 10.29 18.98 11.84
N LEU A 509 9.10 19.57 11.97
CA LEU A 509 8.60 20.11 13.24
C LEU A 509 8.32 19.01 14.26
N SER A 510 7.80 17.83 13.85
CA SER A 510 7.60 16.71 14.76
C SER A 510 8.90 16.15 15.33
N GLN A 511 10.01 16.38 14.64
CA GLN A 511 11.35 16.00 15.11
C GLN A 511 12.00 17.09 16.00
N ILE A 512 11.45 18.29 16.02
CA ILE A 512 11.82 19.37 16.97
C ILE A 512 10.93 19.27 18.21
N PHE A 513 9.61 19.27 18.01
CA PHE A 513 8.60 19.19 19.05
C PHE A 513 8.24 17.71 19.28
N VAL A 514 9.20 16.97 19.82
CA VAL A 514 9.11 15.52 19.96
C VAL A 514 8.03 15.09 20.92
N VAL A 515 7.17 14.20 20.48
CA VAL A 515 6.25 13.39 21.28
C VAL A 515 6.40 11.93 20.87
N SER A 516 6.40 11.01 21.82
CA SER A 516 6.59 9.59 21.56
C SER A 516 5.47 8.73 22.13
N ILE A 517 5.03 7.76 21.37
CA ILE A 517 3.98 6.79 21.78
C ILE A 517 4.48 5.82 22.87
N THR A 518 5.79 5.72 23.08
CA THR A 518 6.38 4.79 24.07
C THR A 518 5.98 5.09 25.51
N THR A 519 5.49 6.29 25.81
CA THR A 519 5.17 6.77 27.15
C THR A 519 3.66 7.01 27.33
N ASP A 520 2.87 5.96 27.40
CA ASP A 520 1.43 5.99 27.71
C ASP A 520 0.55 6.92 26.83
N ILE A 521 1.15 7.61 25.82
CA ILE A 521 0.41 8.39 24.84
C ILE A 521 -0.21 7.42 23.85
N TRP A 522 -1.54 7.32 23.86
CA TRP A 522 -2.23 6.44 22.93
C TRP A 522 -2.30 7.06 21.53
N ASN A 523 -2.40 6.18 20.54
CA ASN A 523 -2.42 6.57 19.12
C ASN A 523 -3.47 7.64 18.79
N GLY A 524 -4.60 7.66 19.48
CA GLY A 524 -5.65 8.67 19.31
C GLY A 524 -5.23 10.10 19.65
N ALA A 525 -4.24 10.28 20.55
CA ALA A 525 -3.71 11.60 20.89
C ALA A 525 -2.70 12.10 19.83
N MET A 526 -2.02 11.20 19.14
CA MET A 526 -1.07 11.57 18.09
C MET A 526 -1.75 12.16 16.85
N ILE A 527 -2.96 11.72 16.51
CA ILE A 527 -3.70 12.26 15.36
C ILE A 527 -3.90 13.77 15.46
N PRO A 528 -4.55 14.31 16.51
CA PRO A 528 -4.70 15.76 16.64
C PRO A 528 -3.37 16.49 16.77
N TYR A 529 -2.34 15.88 17.34
CA TYR A 529 -1.01 16.48 17.45
C TYR A 529 -0.34 16.64 16.09
N GLU A 530 -0.30 15.61 15.27
CA GLU A 530 0.26 15.68 13.92
C GLU A 530 -0.56 16.58 12.99
N GLN A 531 -1.88 16.59 13.14
CA GLN A 531 -2.75 17.52 12.41
C GLN A 531 -2.49 18.98 12.79
N LEU A 532 -2.19 19.26 14.06
CA LEU A 532 -1.78 20.57 14.54
C LEU A 532 -0.46 21.01 13.85
N LEU A 533 0.57 20.17 13.85
CA LEU A 533 1.84 20.49 13.19
C LEU A 533 1.68 20.71 11.69
N MET A 534 0.81 19.95 11.03
CA MET A 534 0.50 20.16 9.60
C MET A 534 -0.27 21.48 9.37
N ALA A 535 -1.25 21.80 10.21
CA ALA A 535 -2.00 23.04 10.11
C ALA A 535 -1.08 24.26 10.26
N ASP A 536 -0.17 24.17 11.21
CA ASP A 536 0.72 25.25 11.61
C ASP A 536 2.04 25.32 10.84
N ALA A 537 2.31 24.37 9.96
CA ALA A 537 3.59 24.28 9.23
C ALA A 537 4.04 25.59 8.55
N PHE A 538 3.11 26.47 8.16
CA PHE A 538 3.35 27.73 7.48
C PHE A 538 2.88 28.96 8.25
N THR A 539 2.57 28.82 9.55
CA THR A 539 2.15 29.90 10.43
C THR A 539 3.36 30.63 11.02
N ASN A 540 3.18 31.33 12.10
CA ASN A 540 4.27 31.93 12.85
C ASN A 540 4.81 30.95 13.91
N TYR A 541 6.12 30.88 14.10
CA TYR A 541 6.75 29.98 15.06
C TYR A 541 6.23 30.18 16.49
N GLN A 542 5.86 31.40 16.86
CA GLN A 542 5.22 31.67 18.16
C GLN A 542 3.85 30.97 18.27
N GLN A 543 3.06 30.93 17.18
CA GLN A 543 1.80 30.23 17.15
C GLN A 543 2.02 28.72 17.33
N ILE A 544 2.97 28.14 16.57
CA ILE A 544 3.36 26.74 16.71
C ILE A 544 3.72 26.42 18.17
N LEU A 545 4.55 27.25 18.78
CA LEU A 545 5.00 27.09 20.16
C LEU A 545 3.83 27.11 21.15
N ASN A 546 2.87 28.04 20.97
CA ASN A 546 1.68 28.13 21.80
C ASN A 546 0.78 26.88 21.66
N ASP A 547 0.52 26.45 20.44
CA ASP A 547 -0.39 25.35 20.17
C ASP A 547 0.20 24.00 20.59
N VAL A 548 1.50 23.81 20.39
CA VAL A 548 2.23 22.64 20.90
C VAL A 548 2.24 22.63 22.42
N THR A 549 2.48 23.77 23.08
CA THR A 549 2.46 23.87 24.56
C THR A 549 1.14 23.42 25.15
N LEU A 550 0.03 23.79 24.51
CA LEU A 550 -1.31 23.46 25.02
C LEU A 550 -1.84 22.13 24.48
N SER A 551 -1.11 21.43 23.63
CA SER A 551 -1.51 20.12 23.12
C SER A 551 -1.55 19.09 24.26
N PRO A 552 -2.65 18.30 24.40
CA PRO A 552 -2.72 17.21 25.35
C PRO A 552 -1.62 16.16 25.21
N ALA A 553 -1.23 15.84 23.97
CA ALA A 553 -0.16 14.89 23.72
C ALA A 553 1.18 15.38 24.26
N MET A 554 1.55 16.63 23.99
CA MET A 554 2.74 17.26 24.56
C MET A 554 2.63 17.39 26.07
N GLY A 555 1.46 17.79 26.59
CA GLY A 555 1.21 17.94 28.01
C GLY A 555 1.38 16.62 28.78
N GLN A 556 0.99 15.51 28.21
CA GLN A 556 1.21 14.19 28.78
C GLN A 556 2.67 13.75 28.63
N TYR A 557 3.27 13.96 27.48
CA TYR A 557 4.63 13.48 27.19
C TYR A 557 5.69 14.13 28.08
N LEU A 558 5.54 15.44 28.35
CA LEU A 558 6.50 16.20 29.15
C LEU A 558 5.92 16.65 30.53
N ASP A 559 4.92 15.94 31.03
CA ASP A 559 4.34 16.14 32.36
C ASP A 559 3.84 17.55 32.63
N MET A 560 3.42 18.29 31.62
CA MET A 560 2.79 19.60 31.78
C MET A 560 1.31 19.46 32.16
N ALA A 561 0.63 18.43 31.63
CA ALA A 561 -0.75 18.14 32.02
C ALA A 561 -0.78 17.70 33.49
N ASN A 562 -1.68 18.27 34.25
CA ASN A 562 -1.82 18.03 35.71
C ASN A 562 -0.54 18.35 36.52
N ASN A 563 0.28 19.27 36.06
CA ASN A 563 1.40 19.81 36.81
C ASN A 563 0.88 20.83 37.83
N ALA A 564 0.82 20.40 39.07
CA ALA A 564 0.35 21.24 40.18
C ALA A 564 1.41 22.25 40.66
N MET A 565 0.98 23.35 41.22
CA MET A 565 1.87 24.27 41.95
C MET A 565 2.62 23.54 43.08
N GLY A 566 3.84 23.96 43.35
CA GLY A 566 4.63 23.40 44.41
C GLY A 566 3.97 23.62 45.80
N ASN A 567 4.11 22.65 46.68
CA ASN A 567 3.60 22.74 48.06
C ASN A 567 4.76 22.69 49.07
N PRO A 568 5.15 23.81 49.67
CA PRO A 568 6.23 23.85 50.65
C PRO A 568 6.01 22.97 51.90
N ALA A 569 4.74 22.69 52.26
CA ALA A 569 4.42 21.85 53.41
C ALA A 569 4.74 20.37 53.18
N THR A 570 4.65 19.90 51.94
CA THR A 570 4.99 18.53 51.56
C THR A 570 6.37 18.41 50.88
N GLY A 571 7.01 19.56 50.57
CA GLY A 571 8.27 19.61 49.86
C GLY A 571 8.15 19.31 48.35
N THR A 572 6.93 19.29 47.80
CA THR A 572 6.72 19.11 46.37
C THR A 572 7.03 20.39 45.59
N ILE A 573 7.54 20.25 44.40
CA ILE A 573 7.85 21.37 43.49
C ILE A 573 7.10 21.14 42.16
N ALA A 574 6.87 22.20 41.39
CA ALA A 574 6.35 22.11 40.04
C ALA A 574 7.25 21.20 39.17
N ASN A 575 6.66 20.37 38.32
CA ASN A 575 7.39 19.52 37.41
C ASN A 575 8.15 20.39 36.39
N GLN A 576 9.45 20.16 36.24
CA GLN A 576 10.35 20.96 35.41
C GLN A 576 10.54 20.42 33.99
N ASN A 577 9.95 19.29 33.65
CA ASN A 577 10.23 18.59 32.42
C ASN A 577 9.89 19.47 31.21
N TYR A 578 8.65 19.90 31.06
CA TYR A 578 8.25 20.77 29.96
C TYR A 578 9.02 22.08 29.94
N ALA A 579 9.22 22.72 31.08
CA ALA A 579 9.96 23.98 31.18
C ALA A 579 11.41 23.86 30.69
N ARG A 580 12.04 22.73 30.96
CA ARG A 580 13.38 22.42 30.47
C ARG A 580 13.38 22.28 28.94
N GLU A 581 12.49 21.46 28.41
CA GLU A 581 12.52 21.08 27.00
C GLU A 581 12.04 22.23 26.09
N VAL A 582 11.08 23.06 26.52
CA VAL A 582 10.68 24.23 25.74
C VAL A 582 11.83 25.23 25.56
N MET A 583 12.71 25.34 26.55
CA MET A 583 13.91 26.19 26.42
C MET A 583 15.07 25.47 25.73
N GLN A 584 15.36 24.23 26.13
CA GLN A 584 16.55 23.51 25.72
C GLN A 584 16.45 22.96 24.28
N LEU A 585 15.34 22.30 23.94
CA LEU A 585 15.22 21.55 22.68
C LEU A 585 14.38 22.29 21.65
N PHE A 586 13.36 23.05 22.08
CA PHE A 586 12.41 23.64 21.17
C PHE A 586 12.76 25.06 20.73
N THR A 587 13.58 25.81 21.50
CA THR A 587 13.71 27.24 21.24
C THR A 587 15.12 27.83 21.33
N ILE A 588 15.78 27.78 22.49
CA ILE A 588 16.95 28.63 22.74
C ILE A 588 18.24 27.88 22.98
N GLY A 589 18.17 26.58 23.25
CA GLY A 589 19.33 25.77 23.61
C GLY A 589 19.95 26.13 24.95
N THR A 590 21.04 25.46 25.29
CA THR A 590 21.70 25.59 26.61
C THR A 590 22.79 26.65 26.62
N THR A 591 23.25 27.12 25.46
CA THR A 591 24.32 28.12 25.35
C THR A 591 23.88 29.31 24.51
N MET A 592 24.39 30.50 24.84
CA MET A 592 24.14 31.71 24.06
C MET A 592 24.79 31.58 22.68
N LEU A 593 24.03 31.91 21.64
CA LEU A 593 24.46 31.82 20.25
C LEU A 593 24.68 33.19 19.62
N ASN A 594 25.65 33.26 18.75
CA ASN A 594 25.76 34.31 17.74
C ASN A 594 24.70 34.06 16.64
N SER A 595 24.46 35.07 15.81
CA SER A 595 23.47 34.94 14.70
C SER A 595 23.83 33.87 13.67
N ASP A 596 25.07 33.41 13.62
CA ASP A 596 25.60 32.37 12.76
C ASP A 596 25.57 30.98 13.41
N GLY A 597 24.95 30.85 14.58
CA GLY A 597 24.81 29.57 15.31
C GLY A 597 26.05 29.13 16.09
N SER A 598 27.13 29.90 16.08
CA SER A 598 28.29 29.64 16.93
C SER A 598 28.04 30.07 18.38
N ASP A 599 28.70 29.38 19.33
CA ASP A 599 28.58 29.72 20.75
C ASP A 599 29.19 31.10 21.07
N GLN A 600 28.51 31.86 21.91
CA GLN A 600 29.11 33.04 22.54
C GLN A 600 29.98 32.62 23.73
N LEU A 601 31.23 33.10 23.73
CA LEU A 601 32.18 32.74 24.77
C LEU A 601 32.30 33.80 25.85
N GLY A 602 32.32 33.37 27.09
CA GLY A 602 32.60 34.24 28.24
C GLY A 602 34.09 34.59 28.39
N GLY A 603 34.41 35.40 29.39
CA GLY A 603 35.80 35.82 29.66
C GLY A 603 36.74 34.65 30.04
N ASN A 604 36.20 33.48 30.37
CA ASN A 604 36.91 32.22 30.62
C ASN A 604 37.06 31.32 29.38
N ASN A 605 36.66 31.82 28.21
CA ASN A 605 36.64 31.09 26.92
C ASN A 605 35.74 29.85 26.90
N LEU A 606 34.73 29.81 27.79
CA LEU A 606 33.67 28.77 27.81
C LEU A 606 32.37 29.33 27.28
N PRO A 607 31.48 28.49 26.69
CA PRO A 607 30.17 28.95 26.26
C PRO A 607 29.35 29.54 27.41
N ILE A 608 28.69 30.65 27.13
CA ILE A 608 27.81 31.33 28.08
C ILE A 608 26.50 30.56 28.18
N PRO A 609 26.04 30.12 29.35
CA PRO A 609 24.76 29.44 29.46
C PRO A 609 23.59 30.37 29.17
N THR A 610 22.56 29.91 28.44
CA THR A 610 21.35 30.68 28.14
C THR A 610 20.55 31.00 29.39
N TYR A 611 20.54 30.07 30.33
CA TYR A 611 19.84 30.16 31.61
C TYR A 611 20.51 29.28 32.65
N LEU A 612 20.13 29.52 33.91
CA LEU A 612 20.60 28.74 35.05
C LEU A 612 19.40 27.97 35.68
N GLN A 613 19.71 26.99 36.56
CA GLN A 613 18.70 26.17 37.24
C GLN A 613 17.53 26.95 37.91
N PRO A 614 17.74 28.13 38.56
CA PRO A 614 16.63 28.90 39.11
C PRO A 614 15.63 29.33 38.01
N VAL A 615 16.08 29.70 36.83
CA VAL A 615 15.20 30.09 35.72
C VAL A 615 14.33 28.89 35.25
N ILE A 616 14.88 27.68 35.24
CA ILE A 616 14.09 26.47 34.95
C ILE A 616 12.99 26.26 36.00
N ALA A 617 13.35 26.43 37.27
CA ALA A 617 12.39 26.26 38.36
C ALA A 617 11.26 27.29 38.31
N ASP A 618 11.58 28.54 37.99
CA ASP A 618 10.56 29.60 37.84
C ASP A 618 9.72 29.41 36.57
N THR A 619 10.35 29.01 35.46
CA THR A 619 9.63 28.66 34.21
C THR A 619 8.70 27.47 34.41
N ALA A 620 9.07 26.48 35.24
CA ALA A 620 8.20 25.35 35.60
C ALA A 620 6.90 25.79 36.30
N ARG A 621 6.98 26.82 37.12
CA ARG A 621 5.83 27.41 37.85
C ARG A 621 4.84 28.07 36.86
N VAL A 622 5.32 28.58 35.71
CA VAL A 622 4.48 29.12 34.64
C VAL A 622 3.52 28.03 34.11
N PHE A 623 4.04 26.83 33.92
CA PHE A 623 3.32 25.71 33.31
C PHE A 623 2.51 24.86 34.30
N THR A 624 2.23 25.38 35.50
CA THR A 624 1.34 24.74 36.44
C THR A 624 -0.11 25.10 36.20
N GLY A 625 -1.03 24.25 36.64
CA GLY A 625 -2.47 24.48 36.58
C GLY A 625 -3.07 24.32 35.18
N PHE A 626 -2.58 23.38 34.40
CA PHE A 626 -3.21 22.95 33.13
C PHE A 626 -3.61 21.48 33.21
N THR A 627 -4.82 21.18 32.73
CA THR A 627 -5.39 19.83 32.69
C THR A 627 -6.11 19.60 31.37
N TYR A 628 -6.62 18.41 31.17
CA TYR A 628 -7.33 18.08 29.93
C TYR A 628 -8.69 18.77 29.85
N GLN A 629 -9.06 19.21 28.64
CA GLN A 629 -10.37 19.78 28.38
C GLN A 629 -11.45 18.72 28.55
N PRO A 630 -12.50 18.90 29.36
CA PRO A 630 -13.58 17.92 29.48
C PRO A 630 -14.41 17.85 28.18
N THR A 631 -15.00 16.70 27.90
CA THR A 631 -15.95 16.55 26.76
C THR A 631 -17.30 17.21 27.07
N SER A 632 -17.62 17.38 28.36
CA SER A 632 -18.80 18.08 28.84
C SER A 632 -18.63 18.43 30.34
N GLY A 633 -19.27 19.51 30.80
CA GLY A 633 -19.22 19.94 32.20
C GLY A 633 -18.04 20.89 32.51
N PRO A 634 -17.80 21.19 33.78
CA PRO A 634 -16.71 22.04 34.22
C PRO A 634 -15.36 21.34 34.08
N VAL A 635 -14.28 22.12 33.99
CA VAL A 635 -12.91 21.61 34.07
C VAL A 635 -12.64 21.10 35.48
N GLU A 636 -12.20 19.86 35.62
CA GLU A 636 -11.85 19.23 36.89
C GLU A 636 -10.37 18.81 36.88
N TRP A 637 -9.69 18.91 38.01
CA TRP A 637 -8.29 18.56 38.17
C TRP A 637 -8.10 17.04 38.20
N ASN A 638 -7.13 16.55 37.44
CA ASN A 638 -6.87 15.11 37.30
C ASN A 638 -8.06 14.28 36.79
N ASP A 639 -8.96 14.91 36.04
CA ASP A 639 -10.02 14.18 35.40
C ASP A 639 -9.47 13.40 34.17
N TYR A 640 -10.35 12.63 33.54
CA TYR A 640 -9.98 11.73 32.46
C TYR A 640 -9.23 12.45 31.31
N ILE A 641 -8.38 11.69 30.61
CA ILE A 641 -7.58 12.18 29.49
C ILE A 641 -8.48 12.41 28.25
N ASN A 642 -8.49 13.65 27.75
CA ASN A 642 -9.12 14.01 26.48
C ASN A 642 -8.05 14.46 25.47
N PRO A 643 -7.85 13.74 24.35
CA PRO A 643 -6.86 14.12 23.33
C PRO A 643 -7.31 15.27 22.43
N ALA A 644 -8.59 15.61 22.46
CA ALA A 644 -9.18 16.61 21.57
C ALA A 644 -9.15 18.01 22.20
N GLY A 645 -8.70 18.98 21.40
CA GLY A 645 -8.63 20.38 21.82
C GLY A 645 -7.43 20.69 22.72
N PRO A 646 -7.18 21.98 22.99
CA PRO A 646 -6.08 22.39 23.86
C PRO A 646 -6.37 22.07 25.33
N MET A 647 -5.32 21.88 26.14
CA MET A 647 -5.43 21.77 27.59
C MET A 647 -6.12 23.02 28.19
N ALA A 648 -6.91 22.78 29.24
CA ALA A 648 -7.66 23.79 29.90
C ALA A 648 -6.97 24.28 31.18
N PRO A 649 -7.07 25.57 31.56
CA PRO A 649 -6.54 26.07 32.80
C PRO A 649 -7.38 25.66 34.00
N PHE A 650 -6.73 25.31 35.12
CA PHE A 650 -7.31 25.04 36.40
C PHE A 650 -6.61 25.93 37.46
N VAL A 651 -7.17 27.09 37.68
CA VAL A 651 -6.54 28.21 38.43
C VAL A 651 -6.10 27.80 39.84
N ALA A 652 -6.82 26.88 40.50
CA ALA A 652 -6.51 26.48 41.89
C ALA A 652 -5.17 25.74 42.03
N GLU A 653 -4.65 25.17 40.94
CA GLU A 653 -3.37 24.46 40.95
C GLU A 653 -2.26 25.24 40.21
N HIS A 654 -2.53 26.53 39.88
CA HIS A 654 -1.55 27.39 39.24
C HIS A 654 -0.75 28.20 40.26
N ASP A 655 0.55 28.27 40.08
CA ASP A 655 1.43 29.10 40.86
C ASP A 655 1.40 30.56 40.39
N ALA A 656 0.61 31.37 41.03
CA ALA A 656 0.46 32.80 40.74
C ALA A 656 1.56 33.69 41.35
N GLY A 657 2.64 33.14 41.89
CA GLY A 657 3.78 33.94 42.43
C GLY A 657 4.58 34.60 41.32
N SER A 658 5.35 35.66 41.69
CA SER A 658 6.31 36.28 40.74
C SER A 658 7.39 35.27 40.32
N LYS A 659 7.90 35.41 39.08
CA LYS A 659 8.87 34.47 38.47
C LYS A 659 9.98 35.27 37.80
N GLN A 660 11.20 34.72 37.73
CA GLN A 660 12.32 35.22 36.95
C GLN A 660 12.54 34.31 35.75
N LEU A 661 12.27 34.83 34.58
CA LEU A 661 12.38 34.08 33.31
C LEU A 661 13.67 34.46 32.56
N VAL A 662 13.86 33.89 31.36
CA VAL A 662 15.05 34.12 30.54
C VAL A 662 15.23 35.61 30.24
N ASN A 663 16.43 36.02 29.91
CA ASN A 663 16.83 37.44 29.67
C ASN A 663 16.57 38.37 30.85
N GLY A 664 16.46 37.83 32.06
CA GLY A 664 16.19 38.66 33.24
C GLY A 664 14.77 39.23 33.29
N TYR A 665 13.84 38.69 32.54
CA TYR A 665 12.45 39.10 32.52
C TYR A 665 11.76 38.72 33.87
N ALA A 666 11.24 39.71 34.56
CA ALA A 666 10.54 39.54 35.81
C ALA A 666 9.03 39.48 35.54
N GLU A 667 8.44 38.30 35.74
CA GLU A 667 7.01 38.07 35.66
C GLU A 667 6.32 38.55 36.96
N ALA A 668 5.24 39.29 36.84
CA ALA A 668 4.51 39.80 37.98
C ALA A 668 3.69 38.69 38.68
N ALA A 669 3.47 38.81 39.97
CA ALA A 669 2.55 37.92 40.70
C ALA A 669 1.08 38.24 40.37
N GLY A 670 0.20 37.22 40.45
CA GLY A 670 -1.26 37.35 40.35
C GLY A 670 -1.79 37.17 38.91
N LEU A 671 -0.97 36.69 38.00
CA LEU A 671 -1.41 36.39 36.62
C LEU A 671 -2.24 35.10 36.58
N SER A 672 -3.12 35.00 35.60
CA SER A 672 -3.81 33.75 35.29
C SER A 672 -2.87 32.77 34.57
N PRO A 673 -3.15 31.46 34.57
CA PRO A 673 -2.34 30.46 33.88
C PRO A 673 -2.09 30.84 32.41
N GLN A 674 -3.12 31.32 31.70
CA GLN A 674 -3.00 31.70 30.29
C GLN A 674 -2.10 32.93 30.08
N GLN A 675 -2.19 33.92 30.96
CA GLN A 675 -1.35 35.12 30.87
C GLN A 675 0.11 34.79 31.14
N ASP A 676 0.39 33.98 32.15
CA ASP A 676 1.72 33.50 32.49
C ASP A 676 2.35 32.74 31.28
N VAL A 677 1.65 31.76 30.74
CA VAL A 677 2.13 31.01 29.58
C VAL A 677 2.36 31.92 28.38
N SER A 678 1.41 32.82 28.08
CA SER A 678 1.56 33.75 26.95
C SER A 678 2.78 34.67 27.09
N ASN A 679 3.01 35.23 28.28
CA ASN A 679 4.14 36.10 28.57
C ASN A 679 5.47 35.32 28.50
N ALA A 680 5.52 34.13 29.11
CA ALA A 680 6.72 33.30 29.13
C ALA A 680 7.11 32.81 27.73
N LEU A 681 6.14 32.32 26.95
CA LEU A 681 6.39 31.91 25.56
C LEU A 681 6.79 33.11 24.67
N GLY A 682 6.16 34.27 24.89
CA GLY A 682 6.55 35.51 24.21
C GLY A 682 7.97 35.94 24.57
N ASN A 683 8.37 35.85 25.86
CA ASN A 683 9.72 36.10 26.32
C ASN A 683 10.74 35.13 25.70
N ILE A 684 10.47 33.86 25.68
CA ILE A 684 11.30 32.82 25.05
C ILE A 684 11.38 33.06 23.54
N PHE A 685 10.25 33.25 22.85
CA PHE A 685 10.21 33.51 21.39
C PHE A 685 11.05 34.75 21.00
N ASN A 686 11.10 35.79 21.82
CA ASN A 686 11.88 36.99 21.55
C ASN A 686 13.36 36.84 21.91
N HIS A 687 13.79 35.73 22.47
CA HIS A 687 15.19 35.47 22.76
C HIS A 687 16.04 35.45 21.46
N PRO A 688 17.25 36.04 21.44
CA PRO A 688 18.08 36.13 20.25
C PRO A 688 18.47 34.76 19.67
N ASN A 689 18.58 33.74 20.50
CA ASN A 689 18.97 32.42 20.10
C ASN A 689 17.94 31.68 19.22
N VAL A 690 16.63 32.03 19.28
CA VAL A 690 15.59 31.22 18.60
C VAL A 690 15.84 31.14 17.11
N GLY A 691 16.18 32.28 16.47
CA GLY A 691 16.46 32.29 15.03
C GLY A 691 17.60 31.36 14.60
N PRO A 692 18.81 31.49 15.14
CA PRO A 692 19.94 30.64 14.77
C PRO A 692 19.77 29.18 15.24
N PHE A 693 19.15 28.93 16.41
CA PHE A 693 18.93 27.60 16.94
C PHE A 693 17.94 26.80 16.09
N VAL A 694 16.73 27.31 15.92
CA VAL A 694 15.66 26.67 15.13
C VAL A 694 16.07 26.62 13.65
N GLY A 695 16.65 27.70 13.13
CA GLY A 695 17.11 27.77 11.74
C GLY A 695 18.10 26.67 11.40
N LYS A 696 19.10 26.43 12.28
CA LYS A 696 20.08 25.34 12.11
C LYS A 696 19.42 23.98 12.04
N ILE A 697 18.51 23.68 12.97
CA ILE A 697 17.84 22.37 13.03
C ILE A 697 16.96 22.17 11.78
N LEU A 698 16.21 23.19 11.37
CA LEU A 698 15.40 23.11 10.15
C LEU A 698 16.25 22.92 8.89
N ILE A 699 17.41 23.57 8.77
CA ILE A 699 18.34 23.32 7.67
C ILE A 699 18.80 21.85 7.68
N GLN A 700 19.09 21.31 8.87
CA GLN A 700 19.53 19.92 9.02
C GLN A 700 18.44 18.93 8.59
N HIS A 701 17.17 19.17 8.90
CA HIS A 701 16.07 18.29 8.47
C HIS A 701 15.67 18.45 7.01
N LEU A 702 15.91 19.62 6.40
CA LEU A 702 15.40 19.89 5.05
C LEU A 702 16.48 19.79 3.96
N VAL A 703 17.73 20.18 4.24
CA VAL A 703 18.73 20.41 3.21
C VAL A 703 20.03 19.65 3.41
N LYS A 704 20.75 19.87 4.51
CA LYS A 704 22.09 19.30 4.72
C LYS A 704 22.45 19.19 6.20
N SER A 705 23.16 18.13 6.57
CA SER A 705 23.51 17.80 7.95
C SER A 705 24.47 18.80 8.60
N ASN A 706 25.34 19.46 7.81
CA ASN A 706 26.40 20.35 8.30
C ASN A 706 26.34 21.72 7.62
N PRO A 707 25.36 22.58 7.96
CA PRO A 707 25.23 23.91 7.37
C PRO A 707 26.39 24.84 7.79
N SER A 708 26.82 25.70 6.85
CA SER A 708 27.82 26.72 7.19
C SER A 708 27.27 27.79 8.16
N PRO A 709 28.11 28.43 8.97
CA PRO A 709 27.72 29.56 9.80
C PRO A 709 27.01 30.69 9.01
N ALA A 710 27.48 30.97 7.79
CA ALA A 710 26.87 31.96 6.92
C ALA A 710 25.45 31.61 6.48
N TYR A 711 25.18 30.32 6.24
CA TYR A 711 23.83 29.83 5.91
C TYR A 711 22.90 30.02 7.10
N ILE A 712 23.32 29.55 8.29
CA ILE A 712 22.56 29.73 9.54
C ILE A 712 22.25 31.21 9.77
N GLN A 713 23.20 32.10 9.57
CA GLN A 713 23.03 33.55 9.74
C GLN A 713 21.95 34.13 8.81
N ARG A 714 21.90 33.69 7.53
CA ARG A 714 20.89 34.18 6.58
C ARG A 714 19.49 33.71 6.97
N VAL A 715 19.37 32.45 7.40
CA VAL A 715 18.09 31.90 7.87
C VAL A 715 17.64 32.55 9.19
N ALA A 716 18.57 32.78 10.13
CA ALA A 716 18.30 33.49 11.36
C ALA A 716 17.85 34.95 11.12
N ALA A 717 18.39 35.61 10.10
CA ALA A 717 17.94 36.94 9.68
C ALA A 717 16.51 36.94 9.13
N ALA A 718 16.15 35.93 8.31
CA ALA A 718 14.78 35.72 7.82
C ALA A 718 13.80 35.39 8.96
N PHE A 719 14.23 34.60 9.96
CA PHE A 719 13.45 34.36 11.17
C PHE A 719 13.25 35.66 11.98
N ALA A 720 14.27 36.50 12.11
CA ALA A 720 14.17 37.74 12.85
C ALA A 720 13.24 38.76 12.17
N ASN A 721 13.20 38.78 10.85
CA ASN A 721 12.34 39.66 10.06
C ASN A 721 12.10 39.10 8.66
N ASN A 722 10.85 38.84 8.33
CA ASN A 722 10.42 38.35 7.01
C ASN A 722 10.50 39.38 5.86
N GLY A 723 11.09 40.58 6.09
CA GLY A 723 11.11 41.70 5.16
C GLY A 723 9.94 42.70 5.33
N SER A 724 8.95 42.33 6.16
CA SER A 724 7.78 43.17 6.50
C SER A 724 7.67 43.46 8.00
N GLY A 725 8.75 43.22 8.76
CA GLY A 725 8.78 43.45 10.20
C GLY A 725 8.24 42.32 11.05
N VAL A 726 7.88 41.15 10.49
CA VAL A 726 7.35 40.02 11.23
C VAL A 726 8.48 39.04 11.59
N ARG A 727 8.61 38.75 12.90
CA ARG A 727 9.52 37.71 13.41
C ARG A 727 8.82 36.35 13.37
N GLY A 728 9.56 35.28 13.07
CA GLY A 728 9.12 33.91 13.15
C GLY A 728 8.13 33.47 12.05
N ASP A 729 8.03 34.21 10.95
CA ASP A 729 7.23 33.83 9.78
C ASP A 729 7.84 32.60 9.11
N MET A 730 7.20 31.43 9.28
CA MET A 730 7.71 30.15 8.78
C MET A 730 7.79 30.11 7.25
N ARG A 731 6.92 30.80 6.52
CA ARG A 731 7.03 30.88 5.05
C ARG A 731 8.33 31.56 4.63
N ALA A 732 8.70 32.66 5.31
CA ALA A 732 9.95 33.34 5.05
C ALA A 732 11.17 32.49 5.43
N VAL A 733 11.10 31.79 6.58
CA VAL A 733 12.17 30.90 7.06
C VAL A 733 12.39 29.75 6.08
N ILE A 734 11.31 29.03 5.69
CA ILE A 734 11.37 27.92 4.74
C ILE A 734 11.89 28.38 3.38
N THR A 735 11.43 29.54 2.90
CA THR A 735 11.94 30.14 1.65
C THR A 735 13.43 30.42 1.75
N ALA A 736 13.89 31.05 2.85
CA ALA A 736 15.29 31.33 3.08
C ALA A 736 16.14 30.04 3.16
N ILE A 737 15.62 28.97 3.73
CA ILE A 737 16.29 27.67 3.76
C ILE A 737 16.41 27.09 2.35
N LEU A 738 15.29 26.91 1.65
CA LEU A 738 15.26 26.17 0.40
C LEU A 738 15.87 26.93 -0.80
N LEU A 739 15.90 28.26 -0.76
CA LEU A 739 16.45 29.07 -1.83
C LEU A 739 17.81 29.66 -1.50
N ASP A 740 18.41 29.29 -0.38
CA ASP A 740 19.75 29.75 -0.01
C ASP A 740 20.78 29.37 -1.09
N PRO A 741 21.77 30.28 -1.39
CA PRO A 741 22.82 29.92 -2.33
C PRO A 741 23.57 28.64 -2.01
N GLU A 742 23.76 28.31 -0.73
CA GLU A 742 24.39 27.04 -0.32
C GLU A 742 23.49 25.84 -0.58
N ALA A 743 22.17 25.96 -0.38
CA ALA A 743 21.21 24.91 -0.73
C ALA A 743 21.15 24.67 -2.24
N ARG A 744 21.39 25.70 -3.07
CA ARG A 744 21.31 25.64 -4.55
C ARG A 744 22.67 25.43 -5.24
N ALA A 745 23.78 25.33 -4.47
CA ALA A 745 25.14 25.31 -5.03
C ALA A 745 25.37 24.14 -6.01
N ASN A 746 24.79 22.98 -5.76
CA ASN A 746 25.00 21.76 -6.57
C ASN A 746 23.90 21.51 -7.61
N ASP A 747 22.97 22.43 -7.82
CA ASP A 747 21.81 22.26 -8.72
C ASP A 747 22.18 21.95 -10.18
N ASN A 748 23.37 22.36 -10.62
CA ASN A 748 23.85 22.12 -11.99
C ASN A 748 25.09 21.20 -12.04
N GLY A 749 25.22 20.28 -11.10
CA GLY A 749 26.32 19.33 -11.05
C GLY A 749 27.60 19.97 -10.50
N GLY A 750 27.48 20.76 -9.44
CA GLY A 750 28.62 21.29 -8.69
C GLY A 750 29.54 20.20 -8.13
N ILE A 751 30.75 20.56 -7.75
CA ILE A 751 31.68 19.66 -7.09
C ILE A 751 31.21 19.47 -5.64
N ASP A 752 30.88 18.24 -5.24
CA ASP A 752 30.56 17.90 -3.86
C ASP A 752 31.71 18.33 -2.93
N GLN A 753 31.40 19.10 -1.92
CA GLN A 753 32.36 19.43 -0.89
C GLN A 753 32.39 18.31 0.16
N PRO A 754 33.55 18.05 0.79
CA PRO A 754 33.64 17.01 1.83
C PRO A 754 32.73 17.26 3.05
N THR A 755 32.15 18.43 3.18
CA THR A 755 31.22 18.84 4.24
C THR A 755 29.77 18.86 3.78
N ASP A 756 29.50 18.58 2.50
CA ASP A 756 28.16 18.53 1.94
C ASP A 756 27.55 17.15 2.13
N GLY A 757 26.24 17.12 2.16
CA GLY A 757 25.45 15.90 2.20
C GLY A 757 24.46 15.88 3.35
N HIS A 758 23.46 15.01 3.14
CA HIS A 758 22.44 14.67 4.12
C HIS A 758 22.11 13.20 3.92
N LEU A 759 22.37 12.36 4.92
CA LEU A 759 21.97 10.96 4.86
C LEU A 759 20.45 10.88 4.91
N GLN A 760 19.84 10.26 3.90
CA GLN A 760 18.40 10.09 3.87
C GLN A 760 17.91 9.31 5.09
N GLU A 761 17.03 9.92 5.87
CA GLU A 761 16.29 9.22 6.91
C GLU A 761 15.48 8.07 6.30
N PRO A 762 15.20 6.97 7.03
CA PRO A 762 14.40 5.85 6.51
C PRO A 762 13.08 6.27 5.87
N ALA A 763 12.35 7.21 6.46
CA ALA A 763 11.09 7.73 5.91
C ALA A 763 11.28 8.42 4.56
N LEU A 764 12.32 9.26 4.44
CA LEU A 764 12.67 9.96 3.20
C LEU A 764 13.16 8.98 2.14
N PHE A 765 13.96 7.99 2.53
CA PHE A 765 14.47 6.95 1.65
C PHE A 765 13.35 6.13 1.01
N ILE A 766 12.37 5.65 1.81
CA ILE A 766 11.24 4.87 1.33
C ILE A 766 10.33 5.71 0.42
N ALA A 767 9.91 6.87 0.91
CA ALA A 767 9.00 7.73 0.15
C ALA A 767 9.65 8.24 -1.13
N GLY A 768 10.91 8.67 -1.07
CA GLY A 768 11.68 9.18 -2.22
C GLY A 768 11.87 8.12 -3.30
N MET A 769 12.22 6.89 -2.92
CA MET A 769 12.35 5.77 -3.85
C MET A 769 11.04 5.49 -4.60
N ILE A 770 9.92 5.41 -3.89
CA ILE A 770 8.62 5.10 -4.51
C ILE A 770 8.17 6.25 -5.42
N ARG A 771 8.31 7.50 -4.96
CA ARG A 771 7.97 8.70 -5.73
C ARG A 771 8.82 8.86 -6.98
N ALA A 772 10.12 8.54 -6.93
CA ALA A 772 11.03 8.66 -8.07
C ALA A 772 10.57 7.82 -9.28
N PHE A 773 9.94 6.69 -9.03
CA PHE A 773 9.36 5.82 -10.06
C PHE A 773 7.86 6.10 -10.34
N GLY A 774 7.30 7.17 -9.80
CA GLY A 774 5.88 7.49 -9.95
C GLY A 774 4.95 6.46 -9.29
N GLY A 775 5.44 5.79 -8.25
CA GLY A 775 4.69 4.74 -7.55
C GLY A 775 3.54 5.29 -6.71
N THR A 776 2.70 4.39 -6.24
CA THR A 776 1.55 4.68 -5.37
C THR A 776 1.66 3.93 -4.05
N MET A 777 1.06 4.50 -3.01
CA MET A 777 1.01 3.87 -1.70
C MET A 777 -0.33 4.13 -1.03
N SER A 778 -0.93 3.11 -0.43
CA SER A 778 -2.13 3.24 0.41
C SER A 778 -1.77 3.08 1.89
N ASN A 779 -2.72 3.33 2.77
CA ASN A 779 -2.59 3.12 4.21
C ASN A 779 -2.56 1.64 4.64
N GLN A 780 -2.58 0.70 3.69
CA GLN A 780 -2.42 -0.75 3.91
C GLN A 780 -0.98 -1.22 3.62
N ASN A 781 -0.03 -0.29 3.43
CA ASN A 781 1.37 -0.65 3.19
C ASN A 781 2.03 -1.29 4.43
N TYR A 782 3.14 -2.00 4.22
CA TYR A 782 3.87 -2.68 5.30
C TYR A 782 5.13 -1.94 5.76
N PHE A 783 5.44 -0.78 5.20
CA PHE A 783 6.70 -0.09 5.45
C PHE A 783 6.86 0.46 6.88
N GLY A 784 5.79 0.56 7.67
CA GLY A 784 5.91 0.93 9.09
C GLY A 784 6.85 0.00 9.87
N TRP A 785 6.84 -1.29 9.55
CA TRP A 785 7.77 -2.26 10.13
C TRP A 785 9.21 -2.09 9.63
N ASP A 786 9.38 -1.77 8.34
CA ASP A 786 10.69 -1.48 7.76
C ASP A 786 11.32 -0.23 8.38
N LEU A 787 10.53 0.82 8.62
CA LEU A 787 10.98 2.03 9.31
C LEU A 787 11.52 1.73 10.71
N ALA A 788 10.79 0.93 11.51
CA ALA A 788 11.21 0.53 12.84
C ALA A 788 12.54 -0.26 12.81
N ASN A 789 12.69 -1.18 11.86
CA ASN A 789 13.92 -1.96 11.70
C ASN A 789 15.10 -1.13 11.15
N MET A 790 14.82 0.02 10.53
CA MET A 790 15.83 1.00 10.14
C MET A 790 16.08 2.04 11.23
N SER A 791 15.60 1.81 12.46
CA SER A 791 15.78 2.67 13.64
C SER A 791 15.06 4.03 13.55
N GLN A 792 14.02 4.15 12.71
CA GLN A 792 13.12 5.31 12.66
C GLN A 792 11.66 4.84 12.70
N ASP A 793 11.23 4.37 13.86
CA ASP A 793 9.83 4.01 14.09
C ASP A 793 8.98 5.30 14.21
N ILE A 794 8.31 5.68 13.16
CA ILE A 794 7.61 6.97 13.03
C ILE A 794 6.63 7.18 14.18
N TYR A 795 6.69 8.37 14.79
CA TYR A 795 5.94 8.79 15.99
C TYR A 795 6.33 8.03 17.26
N ASN A 796 7.42 7.28 17.21
CA ASN A 796 7.94 6.53 18.34
C ASN A 796 9.45 6.77 18.56
N PRO A 797 9.91 8.02 18.63
CA PRO A 797 11.31 8.29 18.93
C PRO A 797 11.67 7.74 20.32
N PRO A 798 12.92 7.26 20.51
CA PRO A 798 13.34 6.61 21.75
C PRO A 798 13.41 7.56 22.94
N SER A 799 13.46 8.86 22.72
CA SER A 799 13.50 9.88 23.76
C SER A 799 13.10 11.27 23.21
N VAL A 800 13.01 12.25 24.09
CA VAL A 800 12.77 13.67 23.75
C VAL A 800 13.88 14.26 22.85
N PHE A 801 15.04 13.59 22.75
CA PHE A 801 16.13 13.96 21.83
C PHE A 801 15.91 13.45 20.39
N ASN A 802 14.72 12.98 20.04
CA ASN A 802 14.37 12.44 18.75
C ASN A 802 15.07 11.07 18.48
N TYR A 803 15.16 10.67 17.23
CA TYR A 803 15.86 9.47 16.76
C TYR A 803 17.38 9.63 16.80
N TYR A 804 17.88 10.85 16.63
CA TYR A 804 19.30 11.20 16.61
C TYR A 804 19.53 12.64 17.11
N ALA A 805 20.71 12.86 17.70
CA ALA A 805 21.06 14.18 18.19
C ALA A 805 21.52 15.11 17.05
N PRO A 806 21.05 16.36 16.95
CA PRO A 806 21.44 17.30 15.88
C PRO A 806 22.90 17.69 15.90
N THR A 807 23.63 17.36 16.96
CA THR A 807 25.06 17.64 17.14
C THR A 807 25.92 16.38 16.97
N PHE A 808 25.33 15.24 16.52
CA PHE A 808 26.10 14.01 16.36
C PHE A 808 27.16 14.15 15.26
N VAL A 809 28.37 13.72 15.60
CA VAL A 809 29.51 13.60 14.69
C VAL A 809 29.81 12.13 14.48
N PRO A 810 29.75 11.61 13.24
CA PRO A 810 30.07 10.22 12.98
C PRO A 810 31.50 9.87 13.41
N PRO A 811 31.74 8.65 13.93
CA PRO A 811 33.07 8.22 14.35
C PRO A 811 34.12 8.38 13.22
N GLY A 812 35.21 9.06 13.51
CA GLY A 812 36.27 9.35 12.54
C GLY A 812 36.01 10.57 11.63
N SER A 813 34.85 11.24 11.79
CA SER A 813 34.52 12.51 11.10
C SER A 813 34.88 13.71 11.98
N THR A 814 34.92 14.88 11.34
CA THR A 814 35.02 16.20 11.99
C THR A 814 33.81 17.09 11.69
N VAL A 815 32.84 16.58 10.88
CA VAL A 815 31.62 17.27 10.48
C VAL A 815 30.39 16.63 11.09
N LEU A 816 29.33 17.42 11.24
CA LEU A 816 28.05 16.92 11.72
C LEU A 816 27.43 15.95 10.70
N GLY A 817 26.80 14.90 11.21
CA GLY A 817 26.03 13.94 10.45
C GLY A 817 24.98 13.29 11.35
N PRO A 818 23.95 14.04 11.79
CA PRO A 818 22.97 13.59 12.78
C PRO A 818 22.35 12.24 12.43
N GLU A 819 21.90 12.08 11.20
CA GLU A 819 21.18 10.91 10.69
C GLU A 819 22.02 9.63 10.70
N PHE A 820 23.36 9.77 10.69
CA PHE A 820 24.26 8.62 10.80
C PHE A 820 24.18 7.92 12.16
N GLN A 821 23.62 8.56 13.19
CA GLN A 821 23.45 7.95 14.50
C GLN A 821 22.52 6.73 14.45
N ILE A 822 21.53 6.75 13.55
CA ILE A 822 20.60 5.61 13.34
C ILE A 822 20.98 4.73 12.15
N PHE A 823 22.00 5.08 11.38
CA PHE A 823 22.47 4.30 10.23
C PHE A 823 23.46 3.23 10.69
N THR A 824 22.98 2.28 11.48
CA THR A 824 23.76 1.13 11.95
C THR A 824 23.99 0.13 10.80
N PRO A 825 24.96 -0.81 10.94
CA PRO A 825 25.12 -1.90 9.97
C PRO A 825 23.83 -2.70 9.73
N ASP A 826 23.02 -2.91 10.77
CA ASP A 826 21.73 -3.60 10.66
C ASP A 826 20.73 -2.76 9.86
N ALA A 827 20.63 -1.46 10.11
CA ALA A 827 19.77 -0.54 9.34
C ALA A 827 20.18 -0.49 7.86
N ALA A 828 21.48 -0.44 7.57
CA ALA A 828 22.00 -0.47 6.20
C ALA A 828 21.66 -1.79 5.49
N LEU A 829 21.81 -2.92 6.18
CA LEU A 829 21.43 -4.23 5.65
C LEU A 829 19.92 -4.32 5.42
N TRP A 830 19.13 -3.78 6.35
CA TRP A 830 17.68 -3.76 6.22
C TRP A 830 17.23 -2.96 4.99
N ARG A 831 17.80 -1.76 4.75
CA ARG A 831 17.55 -0.98 3.53
C ARG A 831 17.82 -1.80 2.27
N ALA A 832 18.97 -2.45 2.19
CA ALA A 832 19.33 -3.25 1.02
C ALA A 832 18.38 -4.44 0.82
N ASN A 833 17.97 -5.11 1.90
CA ASN A 833 17.03 -6.23 1.86
C ASN A 833 15.63 -5.79 1.45
N MET A 834 15.13 -4.67 1.98
CA MET A 834 13.83 -4.10 1.62
C MET A 834 13.79 -3.73 0.13
N VAL A 835 14.81 -3.02 -0.37
CA VAL A 835 14.92 -2.73 -1.82
C VAL A 835 14.99 -4.01 -2.64
N GLY A 836 15.76 -5.02 -2.19
CA GLY A 836 15.80 -6.33 -2.83
C GLY A 836 14.46 -7.03 -2.82
N GLY A 837 13.71 -6.94 -1.73
CA GLY A 837 12.33 -7.46 -1.60
C GLY A 837 11.37 -6.82 -2.59
N LEU A 838 11.47 -5.51 -2.79
CA LEU A 838 10.66 -4.78 -3.77
C LEU A 838 11.03 -5.18 -5.21
N PHE A 839 12.30 -5.16 -5.58
CA PHE A 839 12.72 -5.29 -6.96
C PHE A 839 12.83 -6.73 -7.46
N PHE A 840 13.15 -7.71 -6.62
CA PHE A 840 13.41 -9.10 -7.06
C PHE A 840 12.33 -10.11 -6.68
N SER A 841 11.22 -9.69 -6.07
CA SER A 841 10.18 -10.62 -5.62
C SER A 841 9.20 -11.04 -6.70
N TYR A 842 9.07 -10.29 -7.77
CA TYR A 842 8.05 -10.50 -8.81
C TYR A 842 8.67 -10.54 -10.22
N SER A 843 8.02 -11.28 -11.10
CA SER A 843 8.39 -11.33 -12.54
C SER A 843 7.56 -10.34 -13.38
N ASN A 844 7.07 -9.27 -12.75
CA ASN A 844 6.22 -8.25 -13.36
C ASN A 844 6.90 -6.89 -13.24
N PRO A 845 6.95 -6.06 -14.29
CA PRO A 845 7.51 -4.70 -14.21
C PRO A 845 6.70 -3.73 -13.34
N VAL A 846 5.46 -4.03 -13.03
CA VAL A 846 4.72 -3.34 -11.96
C VAL A 846 5.00 -4.08 -10.66
N LEU A 847 5.94 -3.53 -9.89
CA LEU A 847 6.43 -4.11 -8.65
C LEU A 847 5.43 -3.81 -7.52
N SER A 848 5.35 -4.72 -6.55
CA SER A 848 4.53 -4.56 -5.35
C SER A 848 5.33 -4.94 -4.11
N TYR A 849 5.15 -4.19 -3.03
CA TYR A 849 5.72 -4.50 -1.71
C TYR A 849 4.60 -4.56 -0.69
N GLY A 850 4.05 -5.75 -0.48
CA GLY A 850 2.83 -5.93 0.30
C GLY A 850 1.59 -5.33 -0.38
N PRO A 851 0.44 -5.31 0.28
CA PRO A 851 -0.76 -4.67 -0.24
C PRO A 851 -0.61 -3.15 -0.28
N GLY A 852 -1.21 -2.55 -1.29
CA GLY A 852 -1.35 -1.10 -1.39
C GLY A 852 -0.11 -0.31 -1.84
N THR A 853 0.99 -0.95 -2.20
CA THR A 853 2.18 -0.28 -2.75
C THR A 853 2.48 -0.81 -4.13
N THR A 854 2.67 0.10 -5.10
CA THR A 854 3.09 -0.23 -6.46
C THR A 854 4.18 0.70 -6.95
N VAL A 855 5.14 0.14 -7.70
CA VAL A 855 6.22 0.87 -8.38
C VAL A 855 6.27 0.36 -9.82
N ASP A 856 6.15 1.23 -10.81
CA ASP A 856 6.16 0.85 -12.22
C ASP A 856 7.52 1.14 -12.86
N ILE A 857 8.27 0.09 -13.18
CA ILE A 857 9.56 0.19 -13.89
C ILE A 857 9.44 -0.10 -15.40
N THR A 858 8.22 -0.30 -15.90
CA THR A 858 7.96 -0.54 -17.32
C THR A 858 8.59 0.52 -18.25
N PRO A 859 8.62 1.83 -17.91
CA PRO A 859 9.24 2.85 -18.74
C PRO A 859 10.72 2.62 -19.06
N TYR A 860 11.42 1.84 -18.24
CA TYR A 860 12.85 1.55 -18.39
C TYR A 860 13.13 0.28 -19.20
N LEU A 861 12.14 -0.61 -19.42
CA LEU A 861 12.33 -1.90 -20.09
C LEU A 861 12.84 -1.73 -21.55
N GLY A 862 12.33 -0.73 -22.26
CA GLY A 862 12.77 -0.41 -23.61
C GLY A 862 14.23 0.03 -23.70
N LEU A 863 14.77 0.60 -22.62
CA LEU A 863 16.17 1.06 -22.52
C LEU A 863 17.14 -0.07 -22.17
N ALA A 864 16.65 -1.17 -21.62
CA ALA A 864 17.47 -2.24 -21.06
C ALA A 864 18.28 -3.04 -22.10
N SER A 865 17.94 -2.94 -23.37
CA SER A 865 18.75 -3.46 -24.47
C SER A 865 20.09 -2.72 -24.65
N ASN A 866 20.18 -1.46 -24.15
CA ASN A 866 21.41 -0.66 -24.08
C ASN A 866 21.71 -0.30 -22.62
N PRO A 867 22.59 -1.06 -21.94
CA PRO A 867 22.91 -0.84 -20.52
C PRO A 867 23.36 0.59 -20.18
N ALA A 868 24.13 1.24 -21.05
CA ALA A 868 24.59 2.61 -20.80
C ALA A 868 23.42 3.61 -20.81
N THR A 869 22.46 3.44 -21.73
CA THR A 869 21.26 4.26 -21.81
C THR A 869 20.36 4.02 -20.59
N LEU A 870 20.16 2.76 -20.20
CA LEU A 870 19.38 2.39 -19.03
C LEU A 870 19.98 3.02 -17.75
N VAL A 871 21.28 2.85 -17.54
CA VAL A 871 21.94 3.38 -16.32
C VAL A 871 21.93 4.91 -16.31
N ALA A 872 22.05 5.57 -17.46
CA ALA A 872 21.91 7.02 -17.54
C ALA A 872 20.49 7.50 -17.18
N ALA A 873 19.47 6.75 -17.58
CA ALA A 873 18.08 7.03 -17.24
C ALA A 873 17.81 6.84 -15.73
N LEU A 874 18.30 5.76 -15.15
CA LEU A 874 18.20 5.48 -13.72
C LEU A 874 18.99 6.50 -12.88
N ASP A 875 20.19 6.91 -13.33
CA ASP A 875 20.98 7.97 -12.71
C ASP A 875 20.21 9.31 -12.69
N LEU A 876 19.62 9.71 -13.82
CA LEU A 876 18.79 10.92 -13.85
C LEU A 876 17.60 10.85 -12.89
N THR A 877 16.99 9.66 -12.75
CA THR A 877 15.81 9.48 -11.90
C THR A 877 16.14 9.46 -10.43
N LEU A 878 17.21 8.78 -10.05
CA LEU A 878 17.53 8.46 -8.65
C LEU A 878 18.62 9.39 -8.07
N THR A 879 19.58 9.82 -8.88
CA THR A 879 20.74 10.61 -8.47
C THR A 879 20.94 11.87 -9.32
N HIS A 880 19.86 12.32 -10.01
CA HIS A 880 19.80 13.58 -10.78
C HIS A 880 20.84 13.73 -11.89
N GLY A 881 21.42 12.62 -12.34
CA GLY A 881 22.48 12.62 -13.36
C GLY A 881 23.88 12.92 -12.80
N THR A 882 24.04 12.97 -11.49
CA THR A 882 25.29 13.38 -10.80
C THR A 882 26.16 12.19 -10.38
N MET A 883 25.74 10.94 -10.66
CA MET A 883 26.50 9.76 -10.26
C MET A 883 27.96 9.78 -10.78
N PRO A 884 28.96 9.54 -9.92
CA PRO A 884 30.36 9.50 -10.33
C PRO A 884 30.63 8.53 -11.47
N ALA A 885 31.42 8.95 -12.46
CA ALA A 885 31.70 8.15 -13.66
C ALA A 885 32.21 6.72 -13.37
N PRO A 886 33.10 6.46 -12.38
CA PRO A 886 33.52 5.11 -12.04
C PRO A 886 32.37 4.22 -11.55
N MET A 887 31.47 4.76 -10.71
CA MET A 887 30.29 4.08 -10.21
C MET A 887 29.33 3.79 -11.36
N LYS A 888 29.03 4.78 -12.19
CA LYS A 888 28.19 4.61 -13.38
C LYS A 888 28.70 3.47 -14.26
N GLN A 889 30.04 3.44 -14.52
CA GLN A 889 30.66 2.40 -15.32
C GLN A 889 30.55 1.02 -14.68
N ALA A 890 30.71 0.93 -13.36
CA ALA A 890 30.55 -0.34 -12.62
C ALA A 890 29.12 -0.90 -12.75
N ILE A 891 28.12 -0.03 -12.64
CA ILE A 891 26.69 -0.42 -12.78
C ILE A 891 26.39 -0.82 -14.23
N VAL A 892 26.91 -0.08 -15.23
CA VAL A 892 26.78 -0.44 -16.64
C VAL A 892 27.35 -1.84 -16.89
N THR A 893 28.50 -2.14 -16.30
CA THR A 893 29.14 -3.46 -16.41
C THR A 893 28.27 -4.55 -15.77
N ALA A 894 27.72 -4.32 -14.58
CA ALA A 894 26.84 -5.26 -13.91
C ALA A 894 25.56 -5.53 -14.72
N VAL A 895 24.91 -4.50 -15.22
CA VAL A 895 23.71 -4.60 -16.07
C VAL A 895 24.03 -5.30 -17.40
N THR A 896 25.21 -5.07 -17.99
CA THR A 896 25.65 -5.74 -19.21
C THR A 896 25.81 -7.24 -19.01
N ASN A 897 26.34 -7.64 -17.86
CA ASN A 897 26.56 -9.03 -17.50
C ASN A 897 25.28 -9.76 -17.03
N ASP A 898 24.20 -9.03 -16.82
CA ASP A 898 22.91 -9.64 -16.51
C ASP A 898 22.25 -10.15 -17.80
N THR A 899 22.18 -11.46 -17.93
CA THR A 899 21.65 -12.18 -19.10
C THR A 899 20.20 -12.62 -18.93
N ASN A 900 19.54 -12.30 -17.79
CA ASN A 900 18.20 -12.79 -17.47
C ASN A 900 17.06 -11.95 -18.09
N GLY A 901 17.39 -11.07 -19.03
CA GLY A 901 16.42 -10.27 -19.78
C GLY A 901 16.27 -8.84 -19.30
N ASN A 902 15.43 -8.08 -20.03
CA ASN A 902 15.29 -6.63 -19.81
C ASN A 902 14.78 -6.27 -18.41
N LEU A 903 13.84 -7.04 -17.88
CA LEU A 903 13.30 -6.81 -16.54
C LEU A 903 14.42 -6.92 -15.48
N SER A 904 15.17 -8.01 -15.51
CA SER A 904 16.29 -8.25 -14.59
C SER A 904 17.36 -7.16 -14.67
N ARG A 905 17.66 -6.66 -15.86
CA ARG A 905 18.61 -5.55 -16.06
C ARG A 905 18.16 -4.25 -15.40
N VAL A 906 16.87 -3.92 -15.52
CA VAL A 906 16.30 -2.74 -14.85
C VAL A 906 16.33 -2.92 -13.34
N GLU A 907 15.90 -4.08 -12.83
CA GLU A 907 15.93 -4.44 -11.40
C GLU A 907 17.36 -4.33 -10.84
N THR A 908 18.33 -4.92 -11.53
CA THR A 908 19.75 -4.89 -11.14
C THR A 908 20.30 -3.46 -11.10
N GLY A 909 20.05 -2.68 -12.14
CA GLY A 909 20.50 -1.29 -12.21
C GLY A 909 19.90 -0.41 -11.12
N ALA A 910 18.59 -0.50 -10.91
CA ALA A 910 17.88 0.25 -9.87
C ALA A 910 18.36 -0.16 -8.47
N TRP A 911 18.45 -1.46 -8.18
CA TRP A 911 18.92 -1.96 -6.89
C TRP A 911 20.34 -1.50 -6.55
N LEU A 912 21.27 -1.57 -7.51
CA LEU A 912 22.65 -1.13 -7.29
C LEU A 912 22.75 0.37 -6.98
N ILE A 913 21.93 1.20 -7.63
CA ILE A 913 21.90 2.64 -7.34
C ILE A 913 21.30 2.89 -5.95
N LEU A 914 20.12 2.35 -5.68
CA LEU A 914 19.36 2.56 -4.45
C LEU A 914 20.09 2.07 -3.19
N THR A 915 20.90 1.02 -3.31
CA THR A 915 21.70 0.50 -2.19
C THR A 915 23.09 1.12 -2.08
N SER A 916 23.44 2.02 -2.99
CA SER A 916 24.75 2.70 -2.96
C SER A 916 24.78 3.78 -1.89
N SER A 917 25.98 4.14 -1.43
CA SER A 917 26.17 5.28 -0.56
C SER A 917 25.76 6.60 -1.23
N TYR A 918 25.88 6.68 -2.55
CA TYR A 918 25.59 7.90 -3.32
C TYR A 918 24.07 8.22 -3.36
N TYR A 919 23.21 7.21 -3.40
CA TYR A 919 21.76 7.40 -3.26
C TYR A 919 21.36 7.64 -1.80
N ASN A 920 22.01 6.94 -0.86
CA ASN A 920 21.67 7.07 0.55
C ASN A 920 22.02 8.45 1.14
N VAL A 921 22.95 9.19 0.54
CA VAL A 921 23.35 10.54 0.96
C VAL A 921 23.02 11.51 -0.17
N TRP A 922 22.17 12.49 0.10
CA TRP A 922 21.93 13.60 -0.84
C TRP A 922 23.18 14.48 -0.92
N HIS A 923 23.48 14.93 -2.12
CA HIS A 923 24.64 15.77 -2.39
C HIS A 923 24.28 17.15 -2.97
#